data_a463b1641b6958945a394b2d37bc4c00
#
_entry.id   a463b1641b6958945a394b2d37bc4c00
#
_cell.length_a   1.000
_cell.length_b   1.000
_cell.length_c   1.000
_cell.angle_alpha   90.00
_cell.angle_beta   90.00
_cell.angle_gamma   90.00
#
_symmetry.space_group_name_H-M   'P 1'
#
loop_
_entity.id
_entity.type
_entity.pdbx_description
1 polymer ?
#
loop_
_entity_poly.entity_id
_entity_poly.type
_entity_poly.pdbx_seq_one_letter_code
_entity_poly.pdbx_strand_id
1 'polypeptide(L)'
;MKRIKSIFLVLLLTATGAFAQLSSLSGQVADESGAVVPGAKIVITGPDNVVKTVIADNNGAYSASGLAPAAYTVNASAPDLAMQPVRITLKTGAQTLNLQLKVASTVQQVTVQESLGPVVSTEATNNANQLVLRGEDLQGLSDDPDDLQADLEALAGPSAGPSGGSIFIDGFSGGELPPKSSIREIRVNQNPFSAEYDHIGFGRIEIFTKPGSDKFRGSLFYNFANQIWNSRNPYSAEKANLSLDEFGGNLSGPLTKRMSFTLDAQDNIVDNGSIVNAVTLNPATLAITPFYQNVTTPQHRFMISPRLDYALSPNNTLVLRYSTTKLGITDGNIGGFNLPERGYSNNYLSETVQATETAVFGTKINETRFQYYRAAYHVNANTDSPALTVLNSFSGGGSTVGQTGDHSNYYEMQNMTTIPKGTHQVKFGMRLRGQTDNNTSPSNYLGSFTFGGGLGPQLDANNQPIAGTSVQITSIERYRRTLLFQGLGYTPAQILALGGEPSQFSITTGNPNLDLHQFDAGVFASDDWKLRPNFTISLGVRYEMQTNIGDHADWAPRVGFAYALGRPNNPKPATVIRGGFGMFYDRFGLGNTFTADRYNGSLEQAYVVTNPLFFPNIPSIATLAGSLAPQVQYVKDANLHAPYLMQTAISVERQLPSNTTLAVTYTNSHGLHELRSFDINAPLAGTYPGNPVYPYGNSNPLLLMTTSGVYDQNQVVTNINSKLGQTVSLFGFYMLNKAMSNTDGLGTYPSNPYSQAGEYGPSSSDVRHRAFIGGSINTKWNLRFSPFINLNSGAPFDITSGADQYGTSLFNSRPGIATDPNKPGVVMTPYGLLDPNPVAGEKILSRNFGRGPGNYTVNLRVAKSFGFGPEKESASGNTPGNMGGGGHMGGIFNSPLTDRKYNLTISMQGRNLFNHTNPGAIIGDITSPLFGQANSMAGNNGQFSENANNRRLELQMRFNF
;
A
#
# COMPACT_ATOMS: atom_id res chain seq x y z
N MET A 1 -4.70 -14.08 55.65
CA MET A 1 -4.46 -14.49 54.26
C MET A 1 -4.76 -15.96 53.94
N LYS A 2 -4.81 -16.90 54.88
CA LYS A 2 -5.17 -18.33 54.61
C LYS A 2 -6.68 -18.60 54.45
N ARG A 3 -7.58 -17.77 54.99
CA ARG A 3 -9.04 -17.97 54.85
C ARG A 3 -9.65 -17.42 53.55
N ILE A 4 -8.97 -16.50 52.88
CA ILE A 4 -9.45 -15.96 51.59
C ILE A 4 -9.15 -16.91 50.40
N LYS A 5 -8.09 -17.70 50.46
CA LYS A 5 -7.75 -18.70 49.45
C LYS A 5 -8.72 -19.89 49.42
N SER A 6 -9.32 -20.26 50.55
CA SER A 6 -10.30 -21.37 50.59
C SER A 6 -11.66 -20.97 50.08
N ILE A 7 -12.06 -19.69 50.17
CA ILE A 7 -13.33 -19.19 49.65
C ILE A 7 -13.26 -19.08 48.10
N PHE A 8 -12.10 -18.71 47.54
CA PHE A 8 -11.90 -18.68 46.12
C PHE A 8 -11.86 -20.08 45.48
N LEU A 9 -11.36 -21.08 46.16
CA LEU A 9 -11.32 -22.47 45.69
C LEU A 9 -12.70 -23.14 45.75
N VAL A 10 -13.54 -22.79 46.74
CA VAL A 10 -14.91 -23.33 46.85
C VAL A 10 -15.86 -22.65 45.88
N LEU A 11 -15.66 -21.35 45.53
CA LEU A 11 -16.43 -20.68 44.45
C LEU A 11 -16.07 -21.20 43.05
N LEU A 12 -14.86 -21.74 42.83
CA LEU A 12 -14.48 -22.35 41.56
C LEU A 12 -15.06 -23.76 41.38
N LEU A 13 -15.49 -24.43 42.44
CA LEU A 13 -15.98 -25.82 42.40
C LEU A 13 -17.51 -25.94 42.39
N THR A 14 -18.27 -24.83 42.50
CA THR A 14 -19.75 -24.87 42.47
C THR A 14 -20.36 -24.35 41.17
N ALA A 15 -19.56 -23.99 40.17
CA ALA A 15 -20.03 -23.59 38.85
C ALA A 15 -20.17 -24.77 37.87
N THR A 16 -20.73 -25.92 38.35
CA THR A 16 -21.26 -26.93 37.42
C THR A 16 -22.66 -26.50 36.98
N GLY A 17 -22.73 -25.36 36.27
CA GLY A 17 -23.89 -24.99 35.48
C GLY A 17 -24.10 -26.03 34.37
N ALA A 18 -25.32 -26.49 34.18
CA ALA A 18 -25.72 -27.38 33.12
C ALA A 18 -25.24 -26.80 31.80
N PHE A 19 -24.11 -27.28 31.28
CA PHE A 19 -23.66 -26.98 29.94
C PHE A 19 -24.67 -27.60 28.99
N ALA A 20 -25.52 -26.78 28.37
CA ALA A 20 -26.27 -27.23 27.21
C ALA A 20 -25.23 -27.75 26.20
N GLN A 21 -25.29 -29.06 25.90
CA GLN A 21 -24.35 -29.65 24.98
C GLN A 21 -24.58 -29.05 23.60
N LEU A 22 -23.72 -28.14 23.19
CA LEU A 22 -23.79 -27.44 21.92
C LEU A 22 -23.13 -28.27 20.81
N SER A 23 -23.57 -28.05 19.60
CA SER A 23 -23.03 -28.63 18.37
C SER A 23 -22.21 -27.63 17.59
N SER A 24 -21.30 -28.14 16.78
CA SER A 24 -20.63 -27.33 15.74
C SER A 24 -20.75 -28.02 14.39
N LEU A 25 -20.86 -27.21 13.34
CA LEU A 25 -20.92 -27.63 11.95
C LEU A 25 -19.76 -27.01 11.20
N SER A 26 -18.95 -27.81 10.52
CA SER A 26 -17.84 -27.35 9.71
C SER A 26 -17.80 -28.10 8.38
N GLY A 27 -17.02 -27.61 7.44
CA GLY A 27 -16.84 -28.26 6.14
C GLY A 27 -16.18 -27.34 5.14
N GLN A 28 -16.14 -27.77 3.91
CA GLN A 28 -15.60 -27.03 2.78
C GLN A 28 -16.71 -26.73 1.78
N VAL A 29 -16.64 -25.57 1.17
CA VAL A 29 -17.48 -25.17 0.04
C VAL A 29 -16.68 -25.30 -1.24
N ALA A 30 -17.15 -26.12 -2.18
CA ALA A 30 -16.58 -26.27 -3.50
C ALA A 30 -17.67 -26.10 -4.56
N ASP A 31 -17.30 -25.87 -5.81
CA ASP A 31 -18.20 -25.92 -6.95
C ASP A 31 -18.36 -27.35 -7.50
N GLU A 32 -19.10 -27.53 -8.60
CA GLU A 32 -19.30 -28.82 -9.23
C GLU A 32 -18.01 -29.44 -9.82
N SER A 33 -17.00 -28.62 -10.12
CA SER A 33 -15.69 -29.06 -10.60
C SER A 33 -14.75 -29.49 -9.47
N GLY A 34 -15.13 -29.22 -8.22
CA GLY A 34 -14.32 -29.43 -7.03
C GLY A 34 -13.40 -28.25 -6.69
N ALA A 35 -13.49 -27.16 -7.44
CA ALA A 35 -12.78 -25.95 -7.08
C ALA A 35 -13.35 -25.36 -5.80
N VAL A 36 -12.49 -25.02 -4.86
CA VAL A 36 -12.92 -24.37 -3.60
C VAL A 36 -13.54 -23.01 -3.88
N VAL A 37 -14.54 -22.65 -3.08
CA VAL A 37 -15.28 -21.39 -3.21
C VAL A 37 -15.03 -20.53 -1.97
N PRO A 38 -13.91 -19.83 -1.88
CA PRO A 38 -13.63 -18.90 -0.79
C PRO A 38 -14.70 -17.81 -0.71
N GLY A 39 -14.99 -17.35 0.50
CA GLY A 39 -15.97 -16.28 0.71
C GLY A 39 -17.42 -16.68 0.45
N ALA A 40 -17.70 -17.94 0.21
CA ALA A 40 -19.06 -18.42 0.15
C ALA A 40 -19.80 -18.08 1.44
N LYS A 41 -21.02 -17.57 1.31
CA LYS A 41 -21.91 -17.28 2.44
C LYS A 41 -22.70 -18.53 2.78
N ILE A 42 -22.52 -19.05 3.98
CA ILE A 42 -23.25 -20.19 4.49
C ILE A 42 -24.30 -19.72 5.48
N VAL A 43 -25.55 -20.01 5.21
CA VAL A 43 -26.71 -19.64 6.04
C VAL A 43 -27.27 -20.93 6.65
N ILE A 44 -27.25 -21.01 7.97
CA ILE A 44 -27.72 -22.15 8.76
C ILE A 44 -28.97 -21.70 9.50
N THR A 45 -30.14 -22.21 9.08
CA THR A 45 -31.45 -21.88 9.66
C THR A 45 -31.89 -23.02 10.56
N GLY A 46 -32.04 -22.72 11.84
CA GLY A 46 -32.48 -23.67 12.85
C GLY A 46 -33.97 -23.59 13.20
N PRO A 47 -34.40 -24.27 14.28
CA PRO A 47 -35.73 -24.12 14.84
C PRO A 47 -36.04 -22.63 15.13
N ASP A 48 -37.32 -22.29 15.08
CA ASP A 48 -37.83 -20.93 15.34
C ASP A 48 -37.24 -19.84 14.41
N ASN A 49 -36.79 -20.25 13.22
CA ASN A 49 -36.13 -19.38 12.23
C ASN A 49 -34.87 -18.66 12.75
N VAL A 50 -34.19 -19.24 13.73
CA VAL A 50 -32.89 -18.74 14.18
C VAL A 50 -31.85 -18.97 13.07
N VAL A 51 -31.31 -17.90 12.54
CA VAL A 51 -30.35 -17.93 11.42
C VAL A 51 -28.94 -17.63 11.90
N LYS A 52 -28.01 -18.51 11.59
CA LYS A 52 -26.58 -18.28 11.73
C LYS A 52 -25.92 -18.16 10.35
N THR A 53 -25.19 -17.09 10.11
CA THR A 53 -24.43 -16.91 8.89
C THR A 53 -22.94 -17.01 9.19
N VAL A 54 -22.23 -17.84 8.42
CA VAL A 54 -20.77 -17.92 8.43
C VAL A 54 -20.26 -17.73 7.00
N ILE A 55 -19.02 -17.29 6.88
CA ILE A 55 -18.37 -17.05 5.60
C ILE A 55 -17.20 -18.01 5.47
N ALA A 56 -17.12 -18.70 4.34
CA ALA A 56 -15.99 -19.55 4.02
C ALA A 56 -14.71 -18.72 3.96
N ASP A 57 -13.64 -19.26 4.47
CA ASP A 57 -12.32 -18.62 4.45
C ASP A 57 -11.68 -18.67 3.04
N ASN A 58 -10.40 -18.35 2.96
CA ASN A 58 -9.66 -18.26 1.70
C ASN A 58 -9.61 -19.56 0.90
N ASN A 59 -9.83 -20.70 1.56
CA ASN A 59 -9.79 -22.03 0.96
C ASN A 59 -11.17 -22.70 0.93
N GLY A 60 -12.21 -21.90 1.02
CA GLY A 60 -13.58 -22.41 0.99
C GLY A 60 -14.00 -23.13 2.27
N ALA A 61 -13.18 -23.15 3.31
CA ALA A 61 -13.52 -23.83 4.56
C ALA A 61 -14.42 -22.96 5.44
N TYR A 62 -15.42 -23.56 6.09
CA TYR A 62 -16.32 -22.86 7.01
C TYR A 62 -16.48 -23.61 8.33
N SER A 63 -16.76 -22.87 9.38
CA SER A 63 -17.06 -23.42 10.70
C SER A 63 -18.10 -22.59 11.43
N ALA A 64 -19.12 -23.25 11.94
CA ALA A 64 -20.19 -22.68 12.74
C ALA A 64 -20.29 -23.39 14.09
N SER A 65 -19.85 -22.75 15.16
CA SER A 65 -19.89 -23.29 16.53
C SER A 65 -21.10 -22.75 17.31
N GLY A 66 -21.46 -23.38 18.44
CA GLY A 66 -22.52 -22.89 19.33
C GLY A 66 -23.94 -23.10 18.78
N LEU A 67 -24.16 -24.12 17.98
CA LEU A 67 -25.48 -24.53 17.52
C LEU A 67 -26.13 -25.49 18.54
N ALA A 68 -27.40 -25.37 18.78
CA ALA A 68 -28.14 -26.35 19.60
C ALA A 68 -28.35 -27.66 18.80
N PRO A 69 -28.36 -28.85 19.44
CA PRO A 69 -28.73 -30.08 18.76
C PRO A 69 -30.19 -29.99 18.27
N ALA A 70 -30.36 -29.87 16.94
CA ALA A 70 -31.68 -29.71 16.32
C ALA A 70 -31.59 -29.98 14.81
N ALA A 71 -32.73 -29.96 14.13
CA ALA A 71 -32.78 -29.96 12.67
C ALA A 71 -32.49 -28.57 12.12
N TYR A 72 -31.56 -28.50 11.18
CA TYR A 72 -31.14 -27.26 10.51
C TYR A 72 -31.29 -27.37 8.99
N THR A 73 -31.60 -26.28 8.36
CA THR A 73 -31.48 -26.11 6.91
C THR A 73 -30.23 -25.31 6.62
N VAL A 74 -29.31 -25.89 5.88
CA VAL A 74 -28.05 -25.24 5.48
C VAL A 74 -28.14 -24.86 4.01
N ASN A 75 -27.89 -23.60 3.73
CA ASN A 75 -27.77 -23.06 2.37
C ASN A 75 -26.42 -22.34 2.22
N ALA A 76 -25.81 -22.47 1.05
CA ALA A 76 -24.58 -21.72 0.73
C ALA A 76 -24.70 -21.07 -0.63
N SER A 77 -24.06 -19.91 -0.76
CA SER A 77 -24.04 -19.14 -2.00
C SER A 77 -22.73 -18.35 -2.12
N ALA A 78 -22.29 -18.16 -3.35
CA ALA A 78 -21.19 -17.28 -3.74
C ALA A 78 -21.58 -16.58 -5.04
N PRO A 79 -20.83 -15.57 -5.52
CA PRO A 79 -21.10 -14.99 -6.83
C PRO A 79 -21.22 -16.06 -7.91
N ASP A 80 -22.32 -16.03 -8.66
CA ASP A 80 -22.73 -16.99 -9.70
C ASP A 80 -22.90 -18.46 -9.26
N LEU A 81 -22.75 -18.76 -7.98
CA LEU A 81 -22.83 -20.09 -7.44
C LEU A 81 -23.85 -20.17 -6.31
N ALA A 82 -24.70 -21.19 -6.33
CA ALA A 82 -25.68 -21.47 -5.27
C ALA A 82 -25.90 -22.99 -5.14
N MET A 83 -26.46 -23.41 -4.00
CA MET A 83 -26.87 -24.79 -3.81
C MET A 83 -28.34 -24.84 -3.40
N GLN A 84 -28.95 -26.02 -3.58
CA GLN A 84 -30.24 -26.27 -2.93
C GLN A 84 -30.02 -26.42 -1.42
N PRO A 85 -30.95 -25.89 -0.59
CA PRO A 85 -30.87 -26.07 0.84
C PRO A 85 -30.85 -27.54 1.26
N VAL A 86 -29.85 -27.89 2.07
CA VAL A 86 -29.69 -29.23 2.63
C VAL A 86 -30.22 -29.25 4.06
N ARG A 87 -31.06 -30.19 4.41
CA ARG A 87 -31.49 -30.43 5.78
C ARG A 87 -30.53 -31.37 6.49
N ILE A 88 -30.05 -30.95 7.67
CA ILE A 88 -29.19 -31.75 8.54
C ILE A 88 -29.71 -31.74 9.95
N THR A 89 -29.69 -32.86 10.66
CA THR A 89 -29.99 -32.91 12.08
C THR A 89 -28.69 -32.96 12.85
N LEU A 90 -28.37 -31.86 13.53
CA LEU A 90 -27.18 -31.77 14.37
C LEU A 90 -27.43 -32.52 15.68
N LYS A 91 -26.54 -33.45 15.97
CA LYS A 91 -26.40 -34.12 17.26
C LYS A 91 -25.40 -33.36 18.11
N THR A 92 -25.33 -33.61 19.39
CA THR A 92 -24.32 -33.04 20.29
C THR A 92 -22.91 -33.38 19.79
N GLY A 93 -22.01 -32.34 19.76
CA GLY A 93 -20.65 -32.46 19.29
C GLY A 93 -20.44 -31.86 17.91
N ALA A 94 -19.27 -32.11 17.34
CA ALA A 94 -18.87 -31.54 16.07
C ALA A 94 -19.27 -32.46 14.91
N GLN A 95 -19.79 -31.87 13.83
CA GLN A 95 -20.21 -32.56 12.61
C GLN A 95 -19.68 -31.88 11.37
N THR A 96 -19.51 -32.65 10.29
CA THR A 96 -18.99 -32.12 9.02
C THR A 96 -20.08 -32.20 7.95
N LEU A 97 -20.18 -31.11 7.17
CA LEU A 97 -21.02 -31.07 5.96
C LEU A 97 -20.27 -30.27 4.89
N ASN A 98 -19.77 -30.98 3.87
CA ASN A 98 -19.20 -30.31 2.70
C ASN A 98 -20.34 -29.85 1.79
N LEU A 99 -20.22 -28.63 1.27
CA LEU A 99 -21.24 -27.98 0.48
C LEU A 99 -20.75 -27.84 -0.96
N GLN A 100 -21.53 -28.33 -1.91
CA GLN A 100 -21.24 -28.20 -3.31
C GLN A 100 -22.16 -27.14 -3.92
N LEU A 101 -21.57 -26.06 -4.40
CA LEU A 101 -22.28 -25.02 -5.13
C LEU A 101 -22.36 -25.38 -6.61
N LYS A 102 -23.49 -25.06 -7.21
CA LYS A 102 -23.71 -25.14 -8.64
C LYS A 102 -23.84 -23.74 -9.21
N VAL A 103 -23.56 -23.61 -10.50
CA VAL A 103 -23.85 -22.36 -11.18
C VAL A 103 -25.33 -22.04 -10.99
N ALA A 104 -25.61 -20.90 -10.39
CA ALA A 104 -26.99 -20.46 -10.15
C ALA A 104 -27.68 -20.22 -11.49
N SER A 105 -28.37 -21.29 -11.98
CA SER A 105 -29.35 -21.07 -13.05
C SER A 105 -30.49 -20.23 -12.51
N THR A 106 -31.02 -19.34 -13.31
CA THR A 106 -31.95 -18.25 -12.98
C THR A 106 -33.30 -18.68 -12.37
N VAL A 107 -33.52 -19.94 -12.02
CA VAL A 107 -34.80 -20.54 -11.63
C VAL A 107 -34.76 -21.34 -10.32
N GLN A 108 -33.84 -21.05 -9.42
CA GLN A 108 -34.05 -21.54 -8.05
C GLN A 108 -34.22 -20.34 -7.11
N GLN A 109 -35.40 -19.74 -7.17
CA GLN A 109 -35.96 -18.99 -6.06
C GLN A 109 -36.19 -19.90 -4.87
N VAL A 110 -35.16 -20.19 -4.12
CA VAL A 110 -35.37 -20.39 -2.70
C VAL A 110 -35.60 -18.99 -2.15
N THR A 111 -36.82 -18.72 -1.73
CA THR A 111 -37.20 -17.49 -1.04
C THR A 111 -36.48 -17.42 0.30
N VAL A 112 -35.15 -17.19 0.28
CA VAL A 112 -34.47 -16.60 1.39
C VAL A 112 -34.62 -15.09 1.14
N GLN A 113 -35.71 -14.55 1.60
CA GLN A 113 -35.93 -13.12 1.74
C GLN A 113 -34.98 -12.59 2.82
N GLU A 114 -33.67 -12.70 2.59
CA GLU A 114 -32.69 -12.01 3.40
C GLU A 114 -31.77 -11.21 2.50
N SER A 115 -31.87 -9.93 2.70
CA SER A 115 -31.03 -8.92 2.11
C SER A 115 -29.56 -9.35 2.09
N LEU A 116 -29.00 -9.52 0.89
CA LEU A 116 -27.56 -9.66 0.64
C LEU A 116 -26.81 -8.35 0.97
N GLY A 117 -27.36 -7.52 1.82
CA GLY A 117 -26.76 -6.28 2.32
C GLY A 117 -25.77 -6.53 3.45
N PRO A 118 -24.99 -5.53 3.80
CA PRO A 118 -24.12 -5.56 4.95
C PRO A 118 -24.95 -5.80 6.23
N VAL A 119 -24.49 -6.70 7.09
CA VAL A 119 -25.19 -7.12 8.32
C VAL A 119 -24.25 -6.99 9.50
N VAL A 120 -24.75 -6.44 10.59
CA VAL A 120 -24.05 -6.37 11.86
C VAL A 120 -24.19 -7.70 12.61
N SER A 121 -23.07 -8.28 13.09
CA SER A 121 -23.05 -9.56 13.81
C SER A 121 -21.96 -9.58 14.90
N THR A 122 -21.99 -10.58 15.80
CA THR A 122 -20.92 -10.80 16.81
C THR A 122 -19.84 -11.77 16.35
N GLU A 123 -19.89 -12.27 15.12
CA GLU A 123 -18.85 -13.14 14.59
C GLU A 123 -17.56 -12.35 14.35
N ALA A 124 -16.42 -12.93 14.70
CA ALA A 124 -15.11 -12.26 14.61
C ALA A 124 -14.76 -11.87 13.16
N THR A 125 -15.14 -12.69 12.20
CA THR A 125 -14.85 -12.52 10.77
C THR A 125 -15.86 -11.65 10.01
N ASN A 126 -16.91 -11.16 10.65
CA ASN A 126 -17.97 -10.37 10.01
C ASN A 126 -18.25 -9.10 10.81
N ASN A 127 -17.53 -8.04 10.54
CA ASN A 127 -17.65 -6.74 11.17
C ASN A 127 -18.13 -5.68 10.16
N ALA A 128 -18.82 -4.64 10.64
CA ALA A 128 -19.37 -3.58 9.78
C ALA A 128 -18.30 -2.57 9.28
N ASN A 129 -17.06 -2.65 9.79
CA ASN A 129 -15.91 -1.90 9.27
C ASN A 129 -15.29 -2.58 8.05
N GLN A 130 -15.61 -3.85 7.82
CA GLN A 130 -15.14 -4.58 6.65
C GLN A 130 -15.81 -4.06 5.39
N LEU A 131 -15.01 -3.70 4.41
CA LEU A 131 -15.48 -3.44 3.06
C LEU A 131 -15.26 -4.70 2.22
N VAL A 132 -16.30 -5.16 1.54
CA VAL A 132 -16.23 -6.30 0.61
C VAL A 132 -16.73 -5.84 -0.75
N LEU A 133 -15.83 -5.77 -1.73
CA LEU A 133 -16.15 -5.43 -3.11
C LEU A 133 -16.29 -6.70 -3.94
N ARG A 134 -17.41 -6.85 -4.63
CA ARG A 134 -17.73 -8.01 -5.47
C ARG A 134 -18.47 -7.59 -6.73
N GLY A 135 -18.31 -8.39 -7.78
CA GLY A 135 -19.12 -8.25 -9.00
C GLY A 135 -19.13 -6.82 -9.53
N GLU A 136 -20.27 -6.17 -9.40
CA GLU A 136 -20.48 -4.81 -9.92
C GLU A 136 -19.69 -3.73 -9.17
N ASP A 137 -19.44 -3.91 -7.87
CA ASP A 137 -18.67 -2.95 -7.07
C ASP A 137 -17.20 -2.89 -7.52
N LEU A 138 -16.63 -4.02 -8.03
CA LEU A 138 -15.30 -4.06 -8.61
C LEU A 138 -15.19 -3.23 -9.90
N GLN A 139 -16.29 -3.00 -10.59
CA GLN A 139 -16.27 -2.22 -11.84
C GLN A 139 -15.99 -0.73 -11.63
N GLY A 140 -16.14 -0.24 -10.41
CA GLY A 140 -15.75 1.14 -10.04
C GLY A 140 -14.24 1.36 -9.97
N LEU A 141 -13.47 0.28 -9.75
CA LEU A 141 -12.01 0.33 -9.69
C LEU A 141 -11.38 0.41 -11.08
N SER A 142 -10.14 0.87 -11.13
CA SER A 142 -9.36 0.92 -12.37
C SER A 142 -9.13 -0.48 -12.96
N ASP A 143 -8.97 -0.54 -14.28
CA ASP A 143 -8.48 -1.73 -14.99
C ASP A 143 -6.95 -1.73 -15.05
N ASP A 144 -6.32 -0.55 -15.14
CA ASP A 144 -4.87 -0.39 -15.07
C ASP A 144 -4.34 -0.84 -13.70
N PRO A 145 -3.28 -1.69 -13.63
CA PRO A 145 -2.78 -2.24 -12.37
C PRO A 145 -2.25 -1.21 -11.37
N ASP A 146 -1.56 -0.15 -11.83
CA ASP A 146 -0.98 0.87 -10.94
C ASP A 146 -2.07 1.78 -10.37
N ASP A 147 -3.03 2.15 -11.21
CA ASP A 147 -4.23 2.86 -10.76
C ASP A 147 -5.11 2.00 -9.86
N LEU A 148 -5.19 0.67 -10.12
CA LEU A 148 -5.89 -0.28 -9.24
C LEU A 148 -5.21 -0.34 -7.86
N GLN A 149 -3.88 -0.37 -7.82
CA GLN A 149 -3.15 -0.33 -6.55
C GLN A 149 -3.46 0.95 -5.77
N ALA A 150 -3.45 2.11 -6.44
CA ALA A 150 -3.80 3.38 -5.80
C ALA A 150 -5.26 3.42 -5.31
N ASP A 151 -6.19 2.86 -6.08
CA ASP A 151 -7.59 2.74 -5.67
C ASP A 151 -7.71 1.85 -4.40
N LEU A 152 -6.95 0.74 -4.33
CA LEU A 152 -6.92 -0.15 -3.17
C LEU A 152 -6.29 0.51 -1.95
N GLU A 153 -5.19 1.24 -2.10
CA GLU A 153 -4.56 2.00 -1.03
C GLU A 153 -5.49 3.11 -0.49
N ALA A 154 -6.24 3.76 -1.39
CA ALA A 154 -7.26 4.73 -1.00
C ALA A 154 -8.38 4.09 -0.16
N LEU A 155 -8.77 2.85 -0.49
CA LEU A 155 -9.78 2.08 0.25
C LEU A 155 -9.26 1.59 1.62
N ALA A 156 -7.98 1.21 1.72
CA ALA A 156 -7.37 0.79 2.98
C ALA A 156 -7.32 1.93 3.99
N GLY A 157 -7.06 3.13 3.51
CA GLY A 157 -6.93 4.33 4.33
C GLY A 157 -5.67 4.31 5.22
N PRO A 158 -5.43 5.36 6.01
CA PRO A 158 -4.25 5.47 6.87
C PRO A 158 -4.38 4.73 8.21
N SER A 159 -5.39 3.90 8.41
CA SER A 159 -5.50 3.05 9.60
C SER A 159 -4.43 1.97 9.70
N ALA A 160 -3.63 1.84 8.66
CA ALA A 160 -2.55 0.88 8.54
C ALA A 160 -1.24 1.27 9.26
N GLY A 161 -1.20 2.37 10.03
CA GLY A 161 0.03 2.85 10.68
C GLY A 161 1.02 3.49 9.70
N PRO A 162 2.31 3.62 10.06
CA PRO A 162 3.30 4.32 9.26
C PRO A 162 3.66 3.59 7.95
N SER A 163 3.55 2.26 7.94
CA SER A 163 3.96 1.41 6.80
C SER A 163 2.90 1.28 5.69
N GLY A 164 1.73 1.90 5.85
CA GLY A 164 0.65 1.81 4.86
C GLY A 164 -0.15 0.50 4.89
N GLY A 165 -0.98 0.28 3.87
CA GLY A 165 -1.79 -0.93 3.72
C GLY A 165 -0.99 -2.11 3.18
N SER A 166 -1.34 -3.33 3.62
CA SER A 166 -0.72 -4.57 3.13
C SER A 166 -1.67 -5.32 2.22
N ILE A 167 -1.21 -5.68 1.02
CA ILE A 167 -1.99 -6.44 0.03
C ILE A 167 -1.60 -7.92 0.10
N PHE A 168 -2.60 -8.78 0.15
CA PHE A 168 -2.48 -10.24 0.12
C PHE A 168 -3.31 -10.80 -1.03
N ILE A 169 -2.75 -11.75 -1.76
CA ILE A 169 -3.41 -12.40 -2.89
C ILE A 169 -3.58 -13.87 -2.57
N ASP A 170 -4.84 -14.34 -2.47
CA ASP A 170 -5.20 -15.69 -2.05
C ASP A 170 -4.50 -16.10 -0.72
N GLY A 171 -4.26 -15.12 0.18
CA GLY A 171 -3.63 -15.29 1.49
C GLY A 171 -2.10 -15.27 1.51
N PHE A 172 -1.44 -15.07 0.37
CA PHE A 172 0.01 -14.91 0.28
C PHE A 172 0.40 -13.43 0.33
N SER A 173 1.57 -13.16 0.89
CA SER A 173 2.20 -11.83 0.84
C SER A 173 3.08 -11.66 -0.38
N GLY A 174 3.15 -10.44 -0.90
CA GLY A 174 3.98 -10.12 -2.08
C GLY A 174 3.40 -10.67 -3.39
N GLY A 175 4.10 -10.39 -4.47
CA GLY A 175 3.68 -10.70 -5.84
C GLY A 175 2.93 -9.55 -6.50
N GLU A 176 2.79 -9.65 -7.82
CA GLU A 176 2.11 -8.65 -8.65
C GLU A 176 0.59 -8.74 -8.50
N LEU A 177 -0.08 -7.60 -8.58
CA LEU A 177 -1.54 -7.55 -8.59
C LEU A 177 -2.08 -8.36 -9.78
N PRO A 178 -3.07 -9.23 -9.55
CA PRO A 178 -3.71 -9.95 -10.65
C PRO A 178 -4.56 -8.98 -11.48
N PRO A 179 -4.74 -9.25 -12.79
CA PRO A 179 -5.68 -8.51 -13.62
C PRO A 179 -7.05 -8.41 -12.94
N LYS A 180 -7.70 -7.24 -13.01
CA LYS A 180 -9.04 -7.05 -12.41
C LYS A 180 -10.05 -8.10 -12.89
N SER A 181 -9.90 -8.58 -14.12
CA SER A 181 -10.75 -9.64 -14.70
C SER A 181 -10.68 -10.96 -13.94
N SER A 182 -9.54 -11.27 -13.31
CA SER A 182 -9.33 -12.49 -12.51
C SER A 182 -9.75 -12.33 -11.05
N ILE A 183 -10.04 -11.12 -10.60
CA ILE A 183 -10.46 -10.87 -9.22
C ILE A 183 -11.93 -11.27 -9.03
N ARG A 184 -12.19 -12.11 -8.03
CA ARG A 184 -13.53 -12.48 -7.59
C ARG A 184 -14.08 -11.48 -6.56
N GLU A 185 -13.28 -11.18 -5.53
CA GLU A 185 -13.64 -10.23 -4.49
C GLU A 185 -12.40 -9.62 -3.83
N ILE A 186 -12.59 -8.44 -3.27
CA ILE A 186 -11.59 -7.74 -2.46
C ILE A 186 -12.20 -7.50 -1.09
N ARG A 187 -11.46 -7.79 -0.02
CA ARG A 187 -11.84 -7.53 1.36
C ARG A 187 -10.84 -6.59 2.01
N VAL A 188 -11.35 -5.58 2.68
CA VAL A 188 -10.55 -4.61 3.45
C VAL A 188 -10.99 -4.66 4.91
N ASN A 189 -10.05 -4.64 5.85
CA ASN A 189 -10.27 -4.61 7.30
C ASN A 189 -11.02 -5.82 7.87
N GLN A 190 -10.76 -7.02 7.38
CA GLN A 190 -11.35 -8.24 7.93
C GLN A 190 -10.64 -8.63 9.22
N ASN A 191 -11.36 -8.71 10.35
CA ASN A 191 -10.88 -9.17 11.66
C ASN A 191 -9.51 -8.60 12.08
N PRO A 192 -9.38 -7.28 12.31
CA PRO A 192 -8.08 -6.60 12.41
C PRO A 192 -7.19 -7.08 13.58
N PHE A 193 -7.73 -7.75 14.60
CA PHE A 193 -6.99 -8.26 15.77
C PHE A 193 -6.75 -9.77 15.72
N SER A 194 -6.95 -10.45 14.59
CA SER A 194 -6.65 -11.88 14.51
C SER A 194 -5.15 -12.16 14.67
N ALA A 195 -4.77 -13.17 15.47
CA ALA A 195 -3.38 -13.59 15.64
C ALA A 195 -2.80 -14.30 14.40
N GLU A 196 -3.64 -14.71 13.43
CA GLU A 196 -3.19 -15.26 12.15
C GLU A 196 -2.45 -14.25 11.28
N TYR A 197 -2.69 -12.93 11.48
CA TYR A 197 -2.06 -11.88 10.72
C TYR A 197 -0.72 -11.47 11.33
N ASP A 198 0.29 -11.31 10.51
CA ASP A 198 1.63 -10.86 10.89
C ASP A 198 1.78 -9.33 10.89
N HIS A 199 0.91 -8.63 10.18
CA HIS A 199 0.84 -7.15 10.14
C HIS A 199 -0.47 -6.65 10.75
N ILE A 200 -0.58 -5.33 10.89
CA ILE A 200 -1.77 -4.64 11.36
C ILE A 200 -2.97 -5.07 10.50
N GLY A 201 -4.09 -5.41 11.15
CA GLY A 201 -5.29 -5.83 10.45
C GLY A 201 -6.11 -4.68 9.87
N PHE A 202 -6.01 -3.45 10.42
CA PHE A 202 -6.58 -2.26 9.80
C PHE A 202 -5.70 -1.83 8.62
N GLY A 203 -6.31 -1.66 7.45
CA GLY A 203 -5.62 -1.43 6.19
C GLY A 203 -5.18 -2.70 5.47
N ARG A 204 -5.45 -3.89 6.02
CA ARG A 204 -5.23 -5.16 5.33
C ARG A 204 -6.21 -5.31 4.18
N ILE A 205 -5.66 -5.57 2.98
CA ILE A 205 -6.41 -5.80 1.74
C ILE A 205 -6.18 -7.25 1.33
N GLU A 206 -7.25 -8.01 1.18
CA GLU A 206 -7.22 -9.38 0.70
C GLU A 206 -7.92 -9.49 -0.65
N ILE A 207 -7.19 -9.90 -1.66
CA ILE A 207 -7.65 -10.14 -3.02
C ILE A 207 -7.84 -11.64 -3.19
N PHE A 208 -9.04 -12.04 -3.61
CA PHE A 208 -9.37 -13.43 -3.93
C PHE A 208 -9.55 -13.57 -5.43
N THR A 209 -8.82 -14.48 -6.03
CA THR A 209 -8.92 -14.77 -7.46
C THR A 209 -10.10 -15.68 -7.76
N LYS A 210 -10.56 -15.65 -9.01
CA LYS A 210 -11.65 -16.51 -9.49
C LYS A 210 -11.18 -17.95 -9.58
N PRO A 211 -11.92 -18.92 -9.04
CA PRO A 211 -11.65 -20.33 -9.26
C PRO A 211 -12.01 -20.75 -10.70
N GLY A 212 -11.58 -21.92 -11.10
CA GLY A 212 -12.05 -22.57 -12.31
C GLY A 212 -13.56 -22.78 -12.31
N SER A 213 -14.15 -23.04 -13.47
CA SER A 213 -15.60 -23.19 -13.64
C SER A 213 -15.98 -24.56 -14.16
N ASP A 214 -17.24 -24.99 -13.91
CA ASP A 214 -17.84 -26.24 -14.38
C ASP A 214 -18.25 -26.20 -15.86
N LYS A 215 -18.30 -25.02 -16.48
CA LYS A 215 -18.59 -24.80 -17.90
C LYS A 215 -17.55 -23.82 -18.48
N PHE A 216 -17.28 -23.96 -19.77
CA PHE A 216 -16.41 -23.00 -20.45
C PHE A 216 -17.03 -21.61 -20.43
N ARG A 217 -16.28 -20.65 -19.91
CA ARG A 217 -16.62 -19.22 -19.81
C ARG A 217 -15.38 -18.40 -20.10
N GLY A 218 -15.59 -17.25 -20.65
CA GLY A 218 -14.49 -16.35 -20.88
C GLY A 218 -14.93 -14.89 -21.05
N SER A 219 -13.92 -14.04 -21.01
CA SER A 219 -14.09 -12.64 -21.37
C SER A 219 -12.88 -12.15 -22.16
N LEU A 220 -13.12 -11.30 -23.13
CA LEU A 220 -12.09 -10.54 -23.83
C LEU A 220 -12.34 -9.06 -23.56
N PHE A 221 -11.30 -8.27 -23.42
CA PHE A 221 -11.44 -6.83 -23.25
C PHE A 221 -10.36 -6.07 -24.02
N TYR A 222 -10.70 -4.84 -24.37
CA TYR A 222 -9.79 -3.84 -24.92
C TYR A 222 -10.07 -2.50 -24.27
N ASN A 223 -9.04 -1.88 -23.70
CA ASN A 223 -9.06 -0.55 -23.11
C ASN A 223 -8.20 0.37 -23.95
N PHE A 224 -8.68 1.59 -24.15
CA PHE A 224 -8.02 2.59 -24.95
C PHE A 224 -8.11 3.96 -24.29
N ALA A 225 -6.99 4.67 -24.20
CA ALA A 225 -6.95 6.09 -23.86
C ALA A 225 -5.99 6.84 -24.76
N ASN A 226 -6.28 8.12 -25.02
CA ASN A 226 -5.43 8.94 -25.86
C ASN A 226 -5.45 10.40 -25.39
N GLN A 227 -4.31 11.09 -25.52
CA GLN A 227 -4.18 12.49 -25.11
C GLN A 227 -5.20 13.42 -25.78
N ILE A 228 -5.74 13.08 -26.93
CA ILE A 228 -6.74 13.91 -27.64
C ILE A 228 -7.94 14.22 -26.75
N TRP A 229 -8.38 13.25 -25.95
CA TRP A 229 -9.53 13.35 -25.04
C TRP A 229 -9.18 13.89 -23.65
N ASN A 230 -7.89 13.95 -23.32
CA ASN A 230 -7.42 14.35 -22.00
C ASN A 230 -7.28 15.88 -21.90
N SER A 231 -7.27 16.42 -20.70
CA SER A 231 -6.89 17.80 -20.46
C SER A 231 -5.37 17.95 -20.44
N ARG A 232 -4.89 19.16 -20.69
CA ARG A 232 -3.47 19.50 -20.54
C ARG A 232 -3.06 19.46 -19.06
N ASN A 233 -1.88 18.92 -18.78
CA ASN A 233 -1.26 19.00 -17.47
C ASN A 233 -0.89 20.46 -17.17
N PRO A 234 -1.26 21.04 -16.02
CA PRO A 234 -0.98 22.42 -15.67
C PRO A 234 0.51 22.76 -15.57
N TYR A 235 1.36 21.76 -15.33
CA TYR A 235 2.82 21.91 -15.25
C TYR A 235 3.54 21.78 -16.60
N SER A 236 2.80 21.65 -17.69
CA SER A 236 3.34 21.60 -19.05
C SER A 236 2.84 22.75 -19.89
N ALA A 237 3.71 23.32 -20.72
CA ALA A 237 3.33 24.35 -21.68
C ALA A 237 2.41 23.79 -22.76
N GLU A 238 2.68 22.57 -23.20
CA GLU A 238 1.93 21.86 -24.24
C GLU A 238 1.26 20.61 -23.68
N LYS A 239 0.35 20.02 -24.45
CA LYS A 239 -0.29 18.77 -24.09
C LYS A 239 0.70 17.61 -24.23
N ALA A 240 1.00 16.93 -23.15
CA ALA A 240 1.91 15.79 -23.14
C ALA A 240 1.31 14.60 -23.91
N ASN A 241 2.18 13.78 -24.49
CA ASN A 241 1.78 12.55 -25.16
C ASN A 241 1.16 11.57 -24.18
N LEU A 242 0.08 10.90 -24.56
CA LEU A 242 -0.47 9.73 -23.89
C LEU A 242 -1.19 8.86 -24.92
N SER A 243 -0.77 7.63 -25.05
CA SER A 243 -1.49 6.56 -25.72
C SER A 243 -1.47 5.34 -24.82
N LEU A 244 -2.63 4.76 -24.55
CA LEU A 244 -2.78 3.52 -23.82
C LEU A 244 -3.58 2.54 -24.67
N ASP A 245 -2.99 1.38 -24.88
CA ASP A 245 -3.60 0.22 -25.51
C ASP A 245 -3.44 -0.98 -24.59
N GLU A 246 -4.53 -1.44 -23.98
CA GLU A 246 -4.55 -2.58 -23.09
C GLU A 246 -5.54 -3.60 -23.59
N PHE A 247 -5.11 -4.81 -23.80
CA PHE A 247 -5.97 -5.91 -24.22
C PHE A 247 -5.68 -7.18 -23.43
N GLY A 248 -6.71 -7.98 -23.26
CA GLY A 248 -6.55 -9.20 -22.52
C GLY A 248 -7.86 -9.98 -22.40
N GLY A 249 -7.81 -11.01 -21.57
CA GLY A 249 -8.97 -11.82 -21.35
C GLY A 249 -8.74 -12.92 -20.36
N ASN A 250 -9.82 -13.60 -20.03
CA ASN A 250 -9.78 -14.81 -19.24
C ASN A 250 -10.58 -15.93 -19.92
N LEU A 251 -10.14 -17.16 -19.65
CA LEU A 251 -10.82 -18.37 -20.04
C LEU A 251 -10.83 -19.32 -18.85
N SER A 252 -11.99 -19.87 -18.50
CA SER A 252 -12.13 -20.86 -17.45
C SER A 252 -13.01 -22.01 -17.91
N GLY A 253 -12.78 -23.20 -17.37
CA GLY A 253 -13.58 -24.37 -17.73
C GLY A 253 -13.14 -25.64 -17.03
N PRO A 254 -13.92 -26.73 -17.20
CA PRO A 254 -13.57 -28.03 -16.66
C PRO A 254 -12.50 -28.71 -17.54
N LEU A 255 -11.50 -29.33 -16.91
CA LEU A 255 -10.58 -30.27 -17.54
C LEU A 255 -11.09 -31.71 -17.37
N THR A 256 -11.57 -32.01 -16.16
CA THR A 256 -12.21 -33.29 -15.82
C THR A 256 -13.35 -33.02 -14.84
N LYS A 257 -14.05 -34.08 -14.40
CA LYS A 257 -15.06 -33.94 -13.34
C LYS A 257 -14.53 -33.49 -11.98
N ARG A 258 -13.20 -33.50 -11.78
CA ARG A 258 -12.52 -33.11 -10.53
C ARG A 258 -11.48 -32.01 -10.72
N MET A 259 -11.32 -31.52 -11.93
CA MET A 259 -10.32 -30.53 -12.27
C MET A 259 -10.93 -29.41 -13.10
N SER A 260 -10.69 -28.19 -12.72
CA SER A 260 -11.02 -26.99 -13.50
C SER A 260 -9.81 -26.07 -13.60
N PHE A 261 -9.83 -25.22 -14.59
CA PHE A 261 -8.76 -24.24 -14.81
C PHE A 261 -9.31 -22.83 -15.00
N THR A 262 -8.44 -21.88 -14.77
CA THR A 262 -8.59 -20.49 -15.20
C THR A 262 -7.28 -20.02 -15.81
N LEU A 263 -7.35 -19.33 -16.94
CA LEU A 263 -6.24 -18.70 -17.61
C LEU A 263 -6.56 -17.23 -17.79
N ASP A 264 -5.73 -16.35 -17.23
CA ASP A 264 -5.80 -14.91 -17.45
C ASP A 264 -4.56 -14.47 -18.23
N ALA A 265 -4.74 -13.59 -19.21
CA ALA A 265 -3.65 -12.97 -19.96
C ALA A 265 -3.99 -11.50 -20.24
N GLN A 266 -2.98 -10.64 -20.16
CA GLN A 266 -3.12 -9.20 -20.35
C GLN A 266 -1.84 -8.62 -20.94
N ASP A 267 -1.98 -7.70 -21.86
CA ASP A 267 -0.89 -6.91 -22.42
C ASP A 267 -1.26 -5.43 -22.38
N ASN A 268 -0.35 -4.60 -21.91
CA ASN A 268 -0.55 -3.18 -21.67
C ASN A 268 0.63 -2.41 -22.28
N ILE A 269 0.33 -1.57 -23.28
CA ILE A 269 1.29 -0.74 -24.01
C ILE A 269 0.93 0.72 -23.76
N VAL A 270 1.86 1.48 -23.19
CA VAL A 270 1.64 2.87 -22.82
C VAL A 270 2.78 3.75 -23.33
N ASP A 271 2.44 4.75 -24.12
CA ASP A 271 3.32 5.88 -24.41
C ASP A 271 2.93 7.03 -23.47
N ASN A 272 3.67 7.20 -22.40
CA ASN A 272 3.40 8.22 -21.38
C ASN A 272 4.29 9.45 -21.58
N GLY A 273 3.74 10.64 -21.42
CA GLY A 273 4.49 11.90 -21.47
C GLY A 273 5.06 12.29 -20.11
N SER A 274 6.35 12.12 -19.91
CA SER A 274 7.08 12.63 -18.76
C SER A 274 7.30 14.13 -18.89
N ILE A 275 6.89 14.91 -17.90
CA ILE A 275 6.91 16.37 -17.93
C ILE A 275 8.04 16.88 -17.06
N VAL A 276 9.06 17.47 -17.68
CA VAL A 276 10.11 18.23 -17.00
C VAL A 276 9.57 19.63 -16.73
N ASN A 277 9.62 20.03 -15.45
CA ASN A 277 9.26 21.36 -14.99
C ASN A 277 10.32 21.81 -13.97
N ALA A 278 11.34 22.48 -14.47
CA ALA A 278 12.56 22.81 -13.76
C ALA A 278 12.92 24.29 -13.92
N VAL A 279 13.92 24.72 -13.18
CA VAL A 279 14.55 26.03 -13.33
C VAL A 279 16.01 25.83 -13.70
N THR A 280 16.42 26.30 -14.86
CA THR A 280 17.78 26.15 -15.40
C THR A 280 18.42 27.49 -15.73
N LEU A 281 19.60 27.46 -16.30
CA LEU A 281 20.29 28.63 -16.82
C LEU A 281 20.19 28.69 -18.34
N ASN A 282 19.93 29.89 -18.88
CA ASN A 282 20.09 30.09 -20.31
C ASN A 282 21.58 29.92 -20.70
N PRO A 283 21.93 29.04 -21.63
CA PRO A 283 23.34 28.74 -21.93
C PRO A 283 24.21 29.96 -22.41
N ALA A 284 23.57 30.93 -23.06
CA ALA A 284 24.28 32.09 -23.60
C ALA A 284 24.41 33.25 -22.61
N THR A 285 23.39 33.45 -21.77
CA THR A 285 23.31 34.65 -20.89
C THR A 285 23.48 34.31 -19.41
N LEU A 286 23.45 33.02 -19.05
CA LEU A 286 23.39 32.53 -17.68
C LEU A 286 22.19 33.09 -16.87
N ALA A 287 21.18 33.62 -17.55
CA ALA A 287 19.96 34.05 -16.90
C ALA A 287 19.20 32.86 -16.34
N ILE A 288 18.69 32.95 -15.12
CA ILE A 288 17.84 31.95 -14.47
C ILE A 288 16.48 31.97 -15.18
N THR A 289 16.10 30.84 -15.78
CA THR A 289 14.89 30.73 -16.60
C THR A 289 14.12 29.44 -16.28
N PRO A 290 12.78 29.47 -16.29
CA PRO A 290 11.97 28.25 -16.29
C PRO A 290 12.31 27.37 -17.49
N PHE A 291 12.30 26.06 -17.27
CA PHE A 291 12.56 25.05 -18.30
C PHE A 291 11.44 24.02 -18.32
N TYR A 292 10.82 23.84 -19.47
CA TYR A 292 9.72 22.91 -19.68
C TYR A 292 10.03 22.01 -20.87
N GLN A 293 9.87 20.70 -20.67
CA GLN A 293 10.02 19.72 -21.75
C GLN A 293 9.09 18.55 -21.54
N ASN A 294 8.49 18.03 -22.61
CA ASN A 294 7.76 16.78 -22.60
C ASN A 294 8.60 15.71 -23.28
N VAL A 295 8.78 14.59 -22.61
CA VAL A 295 9.52 13.42 -23.13
C VAL A 295 8.60 12.23 -23.11
N THR A 296 8.47 11.52 -24.23
CA THR A 296 7.70 10.26 -24.26
C THR A 296 8.52 9.15 -23.59
N THR A 297 7.91 8.46 -22.63
CA THR A 297 8.46 7.33 -21.89
C THR A 297 7.67 6.08 -22.24
N PRO A 298 8.08 5.29 -23.25
CA PRO A 298 7.38 4.07 -23.64
C PRO A 298 7.44 3.01 -22.54
N GLN A 299 6.33 2.32 -22.33
CA GLN A 299 6.17 1.31 -21.29
C GLN A 299 5.41 0.11 -21.87
N HIS A 300 5.84 -1.11 -21.50
CA HIS A 300 5.20 -2.34 -21.94
C HIS A 300 5.12 -3.33 -20.77
N ARG A 301 3.91 -3.83 -20.48
CA ARG A 301 3.67 -4.83 -19.45
C ARG A 301 2.87 -6.00 -20.04
N PHE A 302 3.45 -7.20 -19.98
CA PHE A 302 2.77 -8.44 -20.32
C PHE A 302 2.61 -9.30 -19.07
N MET A 303 1.41 -9.86 -18.88
CA MET A 303 1.08 -10.75 -17.77
C MET A 303 0.32 -11.98 -18.25
N ILE A 304 0.63 -13.15 -17.67
CA ILE A 304 -0.14 -14.38 -17.85
C ILE A 304 -0.23 -15.13 -16.52
N SER A 305 -1.40 -15.67 -16.19
CA SER A 305 -1.66 -16.33 -14.91
C SER A 305 -2.59 -17.55 -15.07
N PRO A 306 -2.08 -18.75 -15.33
CA PRO A 306 -2.85 -19.99 -15.24
C PRO A 306 -3.06 -20.43 -13.79
N ARG A 307 -4.27 -20.95 -13.51
CA ARG A 307 -4.66 -21.55 -12.24
C ARG A 307 -5.32 -22.90 -12.50
N LEU A 308 -5.05 -23.88 -11.64
CA LEU A 308 -5.65 -25.21 -11.65
C LEU A 308 -6.26 -25.47 -10.28
N ASP A 309 -7.53 -25.84 -10.26
CA ASP A 309 -8.25 -26.28 -9.06
C ASP A 309 -8.51 -27.78 -9.19
N TYR A 310 -8.06 -28.58 -8.21
CA TYR A 310 -8.15 -30.04 -8.25
C TYR A 310 -8.73 -30.62 -6.95
N ALA A 311 -9.90 -31.27 -7.03
CA ALA A 311 -10.47 -32.02 -5.94
C ALA A 311 -9.76 -33.37 -5.82
N LEU A 312 -8.71 -33.47 -5.00
CA LEU A 312 -7.97 -34.73 -4.72
C LEU A 312 -8.89 -35.81 -4.15
N SER A 313 -9.77 -35.39 -3.25
CA SER A 313 -10.85 -36.18 -2.67
C SER A 313 -12.05 -35.30 -2.30
N PRO A 314 -13.19 -35.83 -1.88
CA PRO A 314 -14.31 -35.02 -1.40
C PRO A 314 -13.97 -34.09 -0.21
N ASN A 315 -12.90 -34.41 0.51
CA ASN A 315 -12.46 -33.68 1.69
C ASN A 315 -11.08 -33.03 1.53
N ASN A 316 -10.52 -33.01 0.32
CA ASN A 316 -9.20 -32.46 0.08
C ASN A 316 -9.13 -31.81 -1.30
N THR A 317 -8.74 -30.56 -1.34
CA THR A 317 -8.60 -29.75 -2.57
C THR A 317 -7.18 -29.18 -2.67
N LEU A 318 -6.65 -29.16 -3.88
CA LEU A 318 -5.37 -28.56 -4.23
C LEU A 318 -5.60 -27.48 -5.28
N VAL A 319 -5.09 -26.28 -5.00
CA VAL A 319 -5.06 -25.16 -5.94
C VAL A 319 -3.60 -24.90 -6.31
N LEU A 320 -3.32 -24.90 -7.60
CA LEU A 320 -2.02 -24.52 -8.14
C LEU A 320 -2.17 -23.28 -9.00
N ARG A 321 -1.30 -22.30 -8.82
CA ARG A 321 -1.26 -21.09 -9.62
C ARG A 321 0.17 -20.77 -10.03
N TYR A 322 0.34 -20.40 -11.28
CA TYR A 322 1.55 -19.75 -11.76
C TYR A 322 1.16 -18.35 -12.25
N SER A 323 2.04 -17.37 -12.09
CA SER A 323 1.89 -16.07 -12.75
C SER A 323 3.27 -15.54 -13.15
N THR A 324 3.33 -14.88 -14.28
CA THR A 324 4.52 -14.14 -14.71
C THR A 324 4.12 -12.77 -15.22
N THR A 325 4.94 -11.78 -14.86
CA THR A 325 4.84 -10.41 -15.36
C THR A 325 6.17 -9.98 -15.93
N LYS A 326 6.16 -9.52 -17.16
CA LYS A 326 7.30 -8.89 -17.81
C LYS A 326 6.99 -7.41 -18.04
N LEU A 327 7.93 -6.54 -17.66
CA LEU A 327 7.78 -5.10 -17.68
C LEU A 327 9.02 -4.47 -18.29
N GLY A 328 8.84 -3.56 -19.24
CA GLY A 328 9.89 -2.74 -19.82
C GLY A 328 9.52 -1.27 -19.79
N ILE A 329 10.47 -0.41 -19.42
CA ILE A 329 10.34 1.05 -19.47
C ILE A 329 11.57 1.60 -20.18
N THR A 330 11.36 2.51 -21.12
CA THR A 330 12.41 3.30 -21.76
C THR A 330 12.30 4.74 -21.28
N ASP A 331 13.43 5.41 -21.05
CA ASP A 331 13.49 6.80 -20.59
C ASP A 331 12.76 7.04 -19.25
N GLY A 332 12.82 6.04 -18.36
CA GLY A 332 12.31 6.17 -16.98
C GLY A 332 13.06 7.25 -16.19
N ASN A 333 12.48 7.74 -15.08
CA ASN A 333 13.04 8.76 -14.18
C ASN A 333 13.16 10.17 -14.75
N ILE A 334 12.65 10.45 -15.92
CA ILE A 334 12.56 11.81 -16.50
C ILE A 334 11.30 12.48 -15.95
N GLY A 335 11.36 13.78 -15.68
CA GLY A 335 10.24 14.59 -15.23
C GLY A 335 10.47 15.32 -13.92
N GLY A 336 9.61 16.26 -13.59
CA GLY A 336 9.83 17.18 -12.48
C GLY A 336 11.13 17.93 -12.65
N PHE A 337 12.08 17.77 -11.73
CA PHE A 337 13.42 18.36 -11.83
C PHE A 337 14.40 17.54 -12.69
N ASN A 338 14.11 16.29 -13.00
CA ASN A 338 15.03 15.43 -13.75
C ASN A 338 14.97 15.73 -15.23
N LEU A 339 16.09 16.20 -15.76
CA LEU A 339 16.28 16.42 -17.19
C LEU A 339 16.44 15.09 -17.95
N PRO A 340 16.32 15.04 -19.28
CA PRO A 340 16.37 13.81 -20.09
C PRO A 340 17.65 12.98 -19.88
N GLU A 341 18.79 13.62 -19.58
CA GLU A 341 20.06 12.93 -19.34
C GLU A 341 20.06 12.05 -18.10
N ARG A 342 19.09 12.28 -17.18
CA ARG A 342 18.89 11.46 -15.96
C ARG A 342 18.10 10.17 -16.23
N GLY A 343 17.63 9.99 -17.47
CA GLY A 343 16.84 8.83 -17.88
C GLY A 343 17.61 7.52 -17.76
N TYR A 344 16.84 6.43 -17.65
CA TYR A 344 17.36 5.05 -17.71
C TYR A 344 16.32 4.12 -18.34
N SER A 345 16.77 2.97 -18.81
CA SER A 345 15.91 1.85 -19.22
C SER A 345 15.78 0.86 -18.07
N ASN A 346 14.57 0.33 -17.88
CA ASN A 346 14.28 -0.67 -16.86
C ASN A 346 13.61 -1.89 -17.48
N ASN A 347 14.12 -3.09 -17.16
CA ASN A 347 13.52 -4.37 -17.49
C ASN A 347 13.28 -5.16 -16.20
N TYR A 348 12.07 -5.61 -16.01
CA TYR A 348 11.64 -6.37 -14.85
C TYR A 348 10.92 -7.64 -15.28
N LEU A 349 11.24 -8.75 -14.63
CA LEU A 349 10.56 -10.04 -14.78
C LEU A 349 10.21 -10.56 -13.40
N SER A 350 8.95 -10.90 -13.19
CA SER A 350 8.53 -11.63 -11.99
C SER A 350 7.86 -12.95 -12.36
N GLU A 351 8.10 -13.96 -11.54
CA GLU A 351 7.52 -15.29 -11.67
C GLU A 351 7.06 -15.76 -10.28
N THR A 352 5.83 -16.25 -10.19
CA THR A 352 5.25 -16.73 -8.94
C THR A 352 4.66 -18.12 -9.13
N VAL A 353 5.00 -19.05 -8.26
CA VAL A 353 4.36 -20.37 -8.14
C VAL A 353 3.70 -20.44 -6.78
N GLN A 354 2.42 -20.76 -6.74
CA GLN A 354 1.64 -20.91 -5.51
C GLN A 354 0.95 -22.27 -5.50
N ALA A 355 0.95 -22.91 -4.33
CA ALA A 355 0.21 -24.13 -4.06
C ALA A 355 -0.55 -23.98 -2.75
N THR A 356 -1.84 -24.28 -2.75
CA THR A 356 -2.69 -24.27 -1.56
C THR A 356 -3.43 -25.60 -1.48
N GLU A 357 -3.20 -26.34 -0.39
CA GLU A 357 -3.92 -27.58 -0.08
C GLU A 357 -4.83 -27.32 1.12
N THR A 358 -6.10 -27.72 1.00
CA THR A 358 -7.08 -27.63 2.08
C THR A 358 -7.66 -29.00 2.33
N ALA A 359 -7.48 -29.51 3.53
CA ALA A 359 -7.97 -30.81 3.97
C ALA A 359 -8.94 -30.69 5.15
N VAL A 360 -10.02 -31.45 5.08
CA VAL A 360 -11.03 -31.56 6.15
C VAL A 360 -10.93 -32.93 6.80
N PHE A 361 -10.45 -32.97 8.04
CA PHE A 361 -10.30 -34.17 8.85
C PHE A 361 -11.37 -34.22 9.95
N GLY A 362 -12.49 -34.86 9.71
CA GLY A 362 -13.64 -34.78 10.59
C GLY A 362 -14.15 -33.35 10.67
N THR A 363 -14.03 -32.72 11.82
CA THR A 363 -14.43 -31.29 11.99
C THR A 363 -13.26 -30.32 11.92
N LYS A 364 -12.04 -30.80 11.77
CA LYS A 364 -10.82 -30.00 11.71
C LYS A 364 -10.55 -29.63 10.26
N ILE A 365 -10.14 -28.40 10.04
CA ILE A 365 -9.73 -27.89 8.73
C ILE A 365 -8.26 -27.55 8.84
N ASN A 366 -7.45 -28.13 7.97
CA ASN A 366 -6.04 -27.83 7.84
C ASN A 366 -5.77 -27.22 6.47
N GLU A 367 -5.00 -26.17 6.45
CA GLU A 367 -4.59 -25.46 5.24
C GLU A 367 -3.07 -25.42 5.19
N THR A 368 -2.50 -25.89 4.10
CA THR A 368 -1.07 -25.76 3.81
C THR A 368 -0.89 -24.94 2.55
N ARG A 369 -0.06 -23.91 2.64
CA ARG A 369 0.23 -23.00 1.54
C ARG A 369 1.73 -22.92 1.31
N PHE A 370 2.12 -22.90 0.05
CA PHE A 370 3.50 -22.68 -0.37
C PHE A 370 3.53 -21.66 -1.51
N GLN A 371 4.48 -20.72 -1.44
CA GLN A 371 4.78 -19.78 -2.51
C GLN A 371 6.28 -19.75 -2.77
N TYR A 372 6.64 -19.77 -4.04
CA TYR A 372 7.93 -19.31 -4.55
C TYR A 372 7.69 -18.12 -5.45
N TYR A 373 8.37 -17.03 -5.17
CA TYR A 373 8.34 -15.80 -5.97
C TYR A 373 9.76 -15.42 -6.34
N ARG A 374 10.00 -15.19 -7.62
CA ARG A 374 11.27 -14.70 -8.14
C ARG A 374 11.05 -13.36 -8.82
N ALA A 375 11.92 -12.39 -8.55
CA ALA A 375 12.00 -11.14 -9.26
C ALA A 375 13.41 -10.95 -9.85
N ALA A 376 13.48 -10.49 -11.09
CA ALA A 376 14.70 -10.08 -11.75
C ALA A 376 14.51 -8.67 -12.28
N TYR A 377 15.45 -7.79 -11.97
CA TYR A 377 15.38 -6.37 -12.27
C TYR A 377 16.69 -5.91 -12.87
N HIS A 378 16.64 -5.20 -14.01
CA HIS A 378 17.81 -4.64 -14.68
C HIS A 378 17.55 -3.20 -15.08
N VAL A 379 18.39 -2.30 -14.62
CA VAL A 379 18.38 -0.88 -14.98
C VAL A 379 19.68 -0.51 -15.64
N ASN A 380 19.58 0.23 -16.73
CA ASN A 380 20.74 0.78 -17.45
C ASN A 380 20.53 2.30 -17.58
N ALA A 381 21.47 3.09 -17.05
CA ALA A 381 21.49 4.52 -17.28
C ALA A 381 21.65 4.83 -18.78
N ASN A 382 20.95 5.86 -19.27
CA ASN A 382 21.02 6.25 -20.67
C ASN A 382 22.32 6.98 -21.05
N THR A 383 23.02 7.53 -20.03
CA THR A 383 24.27 8.28 -20.23
C THR A 383 25.30 7.90 -19.17
N ASP A 384 26.55 7.74 -19.61
CA ASP A 384 27.71 7.45 -18.76
C ASP A 384 28.46 8.77 -18.46
N SER A 385 27.83 9.66 -17.69
CA SER A 385 28.43 10.94 -17.26
C SER A 385 28.16 11.18 -15.77
N PRO A 386 28.98 12.01 -15.10
CA PRO A 386 28.71 12.41 -13.72
C PRO A 386 27.35 13.06 -13.57
N ALA A 387 26.72 12.81 -12.44
CA ALA A 387 25.46 13.45 -12.10
C ALA A 387 25.68 14.90 -11.64
N LEU A 388 24.71 15.76 -11.95
CA LEU A 388 24.64 17.14 -11.50
C LEU A 388 23.30 17.37 -10.83
N THR A 389 23.30 17.80 -9.57
CA THR A 389 22.08 18.14 -8.83
C THR A 389 22.15 19.59 -8.34
N VAL A 390 21.29 20.45 -8.86
CA VAL A 390 21.06 21.80 -8.33
C VAL A 390 19.77 21.71 -7.51
N LEU A 391 19.91 21.68 -6.19
CA LEU A 391 18.84 21.33 -5.26
C LEU A 391 17.57 22.14 -5.53
N ASN A 392 16.45 21.42 -5.69
CA ASN A 392 15.11 21.98 -5.94
C ASN A 392 15.03 22.95 -7.13
N SER A 393 15.92 22.81 -8.10
CA SER A 393 15.94 23.57 -9.34
C SER A 393 15.97 22.65 -10.56
N PHE A 394 17.02 21.82 -10.70
CA PHE A 394 17.09 20.77 -11.72
C PHE A 394 18.13 19.70 -11.37
N SER A 395 17.99 18.54 -11.98
CA SER A 395 18.97 17.45 -11.98
C SER A 395 19.32 17.08 -13.42
N GLY A 396 20.59 17.18 -13.77
CA GLY A 396 21.13 16.89 -15.11
C GLY A 396 22.34 15.98 -15.02
N GLY A 397 23.12 15.90 -16.10
CA GLY A 397 24.18 14.92 -16.22
C GLY A 397 23.67 13.49 -16.29
N GLY A 398 24.50 12.49 -15.97
CA GLY A 398 24.07 11.07 -15.99
C GLY A 398 23.20 10.66 -14.81
N SER A 399 22.56 9.52 -14.93
CA SER A 399 21.87 8.87 -13.81
C SER A 399 22.87 8.27 -12.83
N THR A 400 22.63 8.42 -11.53
CA THR A 400 23.46 7.79 -10.49
C THR A 400 23.23 6.29 -10.38
N VAL A 401 22.24 5.73 -11.06
CA VAL A 401 21.83 4.31 -10.93
C VAL A 401 22.86 3.35 -11.57
N GLY A 402 23.59 3.79 -12.59
CA GLY A 402 24.54 2.95 -13.33
C GLY A 402 23.89 1.77 -14.03
N GLN A 403 24.60 0.65 -14.08
CA GLN A 403 24.08 -0.64 -14.57
C GLN A 403 23.73 -1.53 -13.38
N THR A 404 22.53 -1.38 -12.86
CA THR A 404 22.05 -2.11 -11.69
C THR A 404 21.34 -3.40 -12.09
N GLY A 405 21.64 -4.49 -11.40
CA GLY A 405 20.95 -5.78 -11.52
C GLY A 405 20.56 -6.31 -10.15
N ASP A 406 19.37 -6.92 -10.09
CA ASP A 406 18.85 -7.52 -8.86
C ASP A 406 18.12 -8.82 -9.16
N HIS A 407 18.41 -9.85 -8.37
CA HIS A 407 17.79 -11.18 -8.48
C HIS A 407 17.36 -11.64 -7.10
N SER A 408 16.07 -11.44 -6.82
CA SER A 408 15.47 -11.80 -5.54
C SER A 408 14.66 -13.09 -5.65
N ASN A 409 14.79 -13.97 -4.66
CA ASN A 409 13.94 -15.15 -4.51
C ASN A 409 13.29 -15.13 -3.13
N TYR A 410 11.99 -15.34 -3.10
CA TYR A 410 11.18 -15.39 -1.89
C TYR A 410 10.50 -16.75 -1.78
N TYR A 411 10.56 -17.32 -0.59
CA TYR A 411 9.93 -18.56 -0.24
C TYR A 411 8.98 -18.30 0.92
N GLU A 412 7.74 -18.75 0.81
CA GLU A 412 6.79 -18.64 1.90
C GLU A 412 6.10 -19.98 2.08
N MET A 413 6.07 -20.47 3.32
CA MET A 413 5.31 -21.64 3.72
C MET A 413 4.41 -21.27 4.90
N GLN A 414 3.15 -21.66 4.79
CA GLN A 414 2.17 -21.46 5.86
C GLN A 414 1.45 -22.80 6.12
N ASN A 415 1.16 -23.06 7.38
CA ASN A 415 0.22 -24.09 7.78
C ASN A 415 -0.69 -23.56 8.88
N MET A 416 -1.98 -23.79 8.75
CA MET A 416 -2.98 -23.36 9.71
C MET A 416 -3.99 -24.48 9.95
N THR A 417 -4.30 -24.73 11.21
CA THR A 417 -5.34 -25.67 11.62
C THR A 417 -6.43 -24.94 12.38
N THR A 418 -7.68 -25.13 11.96
CA THR A 418 -8.88 -24.62 12.63
C THR A 418 -9.64 -25.78 13.25
N ILE A 419 -9.94 -25.69 14.54
CA ILE A 419 -10.65 -26.71 15.32
C ILE A 419 -11.88 -26.09 15.98
N PRO A 420 -13.09 -26.29 15.47
CA PRO A 420 -14.31 -25.93 16.19
C PRO A 420 -14.59 -26.94 17.29
N LYS A 421 -14.79 -26.43 18.53
CA LYS A 421 -15.11 -27.27 19.70
C LYS A 421 -16.14 -26.56 20.60
N GLY A 422 -17.40 -26.96 20.49
CA GLY A 422 -18.47 -26.36 21.27
C GLY A 422 -18.66 -24.87 20.94
N THR A 423 -18.41 -24.00 21.91
CA THR A 423 -18.46 -22.53 21.75
C THR A 423 -17.13 -21.92 21.33
N HIS A 424 -16.08 -22.72 21.20
CA HIS A 424 -14.73 -22.30 20.86
C HIS A 424 -14.41 -22.57 19.39
N GLN A 425 -13.66 -21.67 18.78
CA GLN A 425 -13.02 -21.88 17.49
C GLN A 425 -11.52 -21.64 17.65
N VAL A 426 -10.80 -22.72 17.91
CA VAL A 426 -9.36 -22.66 18.11
C VAL A 426 -8.66 -22.68 16.76
N LYS A 427 -7.72 -21.76 16.54
CA LYS A 427 -6.82 -21.74 15.40
C LYS A 427 -5.39 -21.72 15.89
N PHE A 428 -4.52 -22.44 15.21
CA PHE A 428 -3.06 -22.32 15.42
C PHE A 428 -2.36 -22.58 14.08
N GLY A 429 -1.20 -22.01 13.95
CA GLY A 429 -0.45 -22.15 12.71
C GLY A 429 0.94 -21.54 12.77
N MET A 430 1.63 -21.68 11.66
CA MET A 430 2.95 -21.13 11.45
C MET A 430 3.06 -20.49 10.07
N ARG A 431 4.00 -19.56 9.94
CA ARG A 431 4.41 -18.93 8.70
C ARG A 431 5.93 -18.80 8.69
N LEU A 432 6.54 -19.34 7.66
CA LEU A 432 7.99 -19.32 7.44
C LEU A 432 8.25 -18.57 6.15
N ARG A 433 9.22 -17.68 6.14
CA ARG A 433 9.67 -16.96 4.96
C ARG A 433 11.18 -17.02 4.82
N GLY A 434 11.64 -17.25 3.64
CA GLY A 434 13.05 -17.09 3.25
C GLY A 434 13.16 -16.11 2.10
N GLN A 435 14.16 -15.26 2.15
CA GLN A 435 14.51 -14.36 1.05
C GLN A 435 15.99 -14.52 0.76
N THR A 436 16.33 -14.64 -0.50
CA THR A 436 17.71 -14.51 -1.00
C THR A 436 17.74 -13.44 -2.06
N ASP A 437 18.78 -12.62 -2.04
CA ASP A 437 18.89 -11.48 -2.92
C ASP A 437 20.34 -11.31 -3.37
N ASN A 438 20.55 -11.37 -4.68
CA ASN A 438 21.83 -11.13 -5.34
C ASN A 438 21.73 -9.79 -6.07
N ASN A 439 22.40 -8.80 -5.53
CA ASN A 439 22.28 -7.42 -5.98
C ASN A 439 23.62 -6.86 -6.47
N THR A 440 23.62 -6.35 -7.70
CA THR A 440 24.72 -5.57 -8.29
C THR A 440 24.25 -4.13 -8.41
N SER A 441 24.87 -3.21 -7.66
CA SER A 441 24.43 -1.80 -7.65
C SER A 441 25.63 -0.84 -7.68
N PRO A 442 26.18 -0.51 -8.88
CA PRO A 442 27.23 0.51 -9.02
C PRO A 442 26.65 1.92 -8.90
N SER A 443 25.94 2.18 -7.80
CA SER A 443 25.28 3.47 -7.58
C SER A 443 26.33 4.56 -7.34
N ASN A 444 26.21 5.67 -8.11
CA ASN A 444 27.08 6.83 -8.04
C ASN A 444 28.57 6.56 -8.33
N TYR A 445 28.89 5.54 -9.13
CA TYR A 445 30.28 5.22 -9.50
C TYR A 445 30.90 6.24 -10.46
N LEU A 446 30.09 7.03 -11.15
CA LEU A 446 30.54 8.12 -12.02
C LEU A 446 30.65 9.47 -11.29
N GLY A 447 30.25 9.51 -10.02
CA GLY A 447 30.25 10.69 -9.19
C GLY A 447 29.08 11.66 -9.42
N SER A 448 28.83 12.50 -8.44
CA SER A 448 27.74 13.47 -8.42
C SER A 448 28.17 14.77 -7.78
N PHE A 449 27.93 15.89 -8.47
CA PHE A 449 28.09 17.23 -7.93
C PHE A 449 26.76 17.77 -7.46
N THR A 450 26.70 18.32 -6.23
CA THR A 450 25.49 18.91 -5.65
C THR A 450 25.74 20.40 -5.36
N PHE A 451 24.83 21.23 -5.85
CA PHE A 451 24.77 22.66 -5.54
C PHE A 451 23.61 22.91 -4.59
N GLY A 452 23.92 23.24 -3.35
CA GLY A 452 22.97 23.70 -2.34
C GLY A 452 22.96 25.23 -2.24
N GLY A 453 22.00 25.77 -1.52
CA GLY A 453 22.04 27.20 -1.13
C GLY A 453 23.17 27.51 -0.13
N GLY A 454 23.35 28.77 0.19
CA GLY A 454 24.36 29.19 1.15
C GLY A 454 24.49 30.71 1.26
N LEU A 455 25.54 31.17 1.92
CA LEU A 455 25.87 32.59 2.01
C LEU A 455 26.92 32.97 0.97
N GLY A 456 26.82 34.19 0.43
CA GLY A 456 27.80 34.77 -0.47
C GLY A 456 27.70 36.28 -0.52
N PRO A 457 28.71 37.00 -1.06
CA PRO A 457 28.61 38.46 -1.23
C PRO A 457 27.48 38.81 -2.20
N GLN A 458 26.83 39.93 -1.97
CA GLN A 458 25.90 40.51 -2.95
C GLN A 458 26.69 40.92 -4.21
N LEU A 459 26.16 40.64 -5.39
CA LEU A 459 26.73 41.09 -6.65
C LEU A 459 25.98 42.34 -7.16
N ASP A 460 26.72 43.27 -7.75
CA ASP A 460 26.14 44.40 -8.46
C ASP A 460 25.61 44.02 -9.86
N ALA A 461 25.10 44.99 -10.61
CA ALA A 461 24.60 44.79 -11.97
C ALA A 461 25.66 44.30 -12.99
N ASN A 462 26.95 44.47 -12.67
CA ASN A 462 28.09 43.99 -13.47
C ASN A 462 28.67 42.69 -12.93
N ASN A 463 27.96 42.00 -12.04
CA ASN A 463 28.38 40.79 -11.33
C ASN A 463 29.65 40.94 -10.49
N GLN A 464 29.95 42.21 -10.00
CA GLN A 464 31.07 42.44 -9.10
C GLN A 464 30.58 42.30 -7.63
N PRO A 465 31.41 41.73 -6.74
CA PRO A 465 31.05 41.57 -5.33
C PRO A 465 31.02 42.93 -4.62
N ILE A 466 29.94 43.21 -3.88
CA ILE A 466 29.80 44.38 -3.02
C ILE A 466 30.49 44.08 -1.69
N ALA A 467 31.58 44.79 -1.38
CA ALA A 467 32.39 44.55 -0.20
C ALA A 467 31.53 44.67 1.10
N GLY A 468 31.77 43.79 2.06
CA GLY A 468 31.13 43.79 3.37
C GLY A 468 29.66 43.28 3.36
N THR A 469 29.16 42.79 2.23
CA THR A 469 27.81 42.19 2.15
C THR A 469 27.87 40.68 2.30
N SER A 470 26.85 40.09 2.89
CA SER A 470 26.60 38.65 2.91
C SER A 470 25.12 38.43 2.75
N VAL A 471 24.73 37.73 1.69
CA VAL A 471 23.32 37.45 1.38
C VAL A 471 23.12 35.96 1.21
N GLN A 472 21.91 35.50 1.48
CA GLN A 472 21.50 34.12 1.15
C GLN A 472 21.42 33.97 -0.37
N ILE A 473 22.10 32.98 -0.94
CA ILE A 473 22.04 32.62 -2.34
C ILE A 473 21.34 31.28 -2.53
N THR A 474 20.58 31.19 -3.59
CA THR A 474 19.89 29.97 -3.96
C THR A 474 20.86 28.96 -4.59
N SER A 475 20.47 27.70 -4.64
CA SER A 475 21.23 26.64 -5.32
C SER A 475 21.52 26.97 -6.79
N ILE A 476 20.51 27.47 -7.51
CA ILE A 476 20.67 27.86 -8.93
C ILE A 476 21.56 29.09 -9.10
N GLU A 477 21.53 30.04 -8.17
CA GLU A 477 22.43 31.18 -8.19
C GLU A 477 23.87 30.76 -7.91
N ARG A 478 24.09 29.83 -6.98
CA ARG A 478 25.42 29.25 -6.72
C ARG A 478 25.97 28.54 -7.97
N TYR A 479 25.17 27.80 -8.68
CA TYR A 479 25.53 27.16 -9.96
C TYR A 479 25.82 28.23 -11.02
N ARG A 480 25.00 29.28 -11.13
CA ARG A 480 25.20 30.39 -12.04
C ARG A 480 26.55 31.10 -11.81
N ARG A 481 26.87 31.40 -10.55
CA ARG A 481 28.16 32.04 -10.17
C ARG A 481 29.34 31.17 -10.53
N THR A 482 29.22 29.87 -10.36
CA THR A 482 30.27 28.94 -10.75
C THR A 482 30.60 29.06 -12.24
N LEU A 483 29.60 28.95 -13.12
CA LEU A 483 29.80 29.05 -14.56
C LEU A 483 30.25 30.44 -15.00
N LEU A 484 29.68 31.50 -14.41
CA LEU A 484 30.05 32.90 -14.70
C LEU A 484 31.52 33.14 -14.40
N PHE A 485 31.98 32.84 -13.20
CA PHE A 485 33.33 33.13 -12.77
C PHE A 485 34.37 32.19 -13.38
N GLN A 486 34.00 30.93 -13.69
CA GLN A 486 34.83 30.06 -14.51
C GLN A 486 35.06 30.66 -15.90
N GLY A 487 34.00 31.18 -16.56
CA GLY A 487 34.09 31.87 -17.84
C GLY A 487 34.92 33.12 -17.82
N LEU A 488 35.06 33.75 -16.65
CA LEU A 488 35.93 34.94 -16.43
C LEU A 488 37.38 34.57 -15.98
N GLY A 489 37.69 33.27 -15.86
CA GLY A 489 39.04 32.78 -15.53
C GLY A 489 39.44 32.87 -14.05
N TYR A 490 38.45 32.98 -13.13
CA TYR A 490 38.71 32.92 -11.69
C TYR A 490 39.11 31.49 -11.27
N THR A 491 39.95 31.42 -10.24
CA THR A 491 40.32 30.15 -9.64
C THR A 491 39.17 29.54 -8.83
N PRO A 492 39.09 28.23 -8.65
CA PRO A 492 38.02 27.60 -7.84
C PRO A 492 37.90 28.18 -6.42
N ALA A 493 39.04 28.49 -5.77
CA ALA A 493 39.01 29.09 -4.44
C ALA A 493 38.39 30.50 -4.44
N GLN A 494 38.67 31.31 -5.48
CA GLN A 494 38.01 32.62 -5.66
C GLN A 494 36.53 32.49 -5.93
N ILE A 495 36.15 31.52 -6.76
CA ILE A 495 34.73 31.21 -7.08
C ILE A 495 33.98 30.81 -5.80
N LEU A 496 34.55 29.94 -4.98
CA LEU A 496 33.99 29.56 -3.70
C LEU A 496 33.78 30.74 -2.77
N ALA A 497 34.78 31.65 -2.65
CA ALA A 497 34.68 32.86 -1.85
C ALA A 497 33.60 33.81 -2.35
N LEU A 498 33.24 33.76 -3.63
CA LEU A 498 32.15 34.50 -4.25
C LEU A 498 30.78 33.77 -4.17
N GLY A 499 30.72 32.67 -3.44
CA GLY A 499 29.49 31.87 -3.27
C GLY A 499 29.19 30.93 -4.44
N GLY A 500 30.17 30.63 -5.30
CA GLY A 500 30.09 29.58 -6.32
C GLY A 500 30.65 28.25 -5.83
N GLU A 501 31.06 27.39 -6.78
CA GLU A 501 31.48 25.99 -6.62
C GLU A 501 30.41 25.05 -6.02
N PRO A 502 30.42 23.73 -6.29
CA PRO A 502 29.49 22.80 -5.68
C PRO A 502 29.59 22.83 -4.15
N SER A 503 28.46 22.61 -3.49
CA SER A 503 28.43 22.42 -2.03
C SER A 503 29.04 21.08 -1.64
N GLN A 504 28.92 20.09 -2.55
CA GLN A 504 29.35 18.72 -2.29
C GLN A 504 29.69 18.02 -3.60
N PHE A 505 30.64 17.14 -3.52
CA PHE A 505 30.88 16.07 -4.49
C PHE A 505 30.83 14.73 -3.77
N SER A 506 30.18 13.73 -4.38
CA SER A 506 30.21 12.36 -3.88
C SER A 506 30.51 11.37 -5.00
N ILE A 507 31.22 10.31 -4.67
CA ILE A 507 31.51 9.20 -5.59
C ILE A 507 31.63 7.89 -4.80
N THR A 508 31.11 6.80 -5.36
CA THR A 508 31.22 5.47 -4.78
C THR A 508 32.20 4.63 -5.61
N THR A 509 32.95 3.76 -4.94
CA THR A 509 33.85 2.78 -5.57
C THR A 509 33.88 1.50 -4.75
N GLY A 510 34.45 0.43 -5.29
CA GLY A 510 34.57 -0.85 -4.60
C GLY A 510 33.87 -1.96 -5.36
N ASN A 511 33.38 -2.97 -4.64
CA ASN A 511 32.66 -4.09 -5.23
C ASN A 511 31.16 -3.85 -5.20
N PRO A 512 30.46 -3.66 -6.35
CA PRO A 512 29.04 -3.41 -6.38
C PRO A 512 28.16 -4.64 -6.10
N ASN A 513 28.75 -5.83 -5.98
CA ASN A 513 28.02 -7.09 -5.79
C ASN A 513 27.87 -7.40 -4.31
N LEU A 514 26.66 -7.73 -3.91
CA LEU A 514 26.32 -8.13 -2.54
C LEU A 514 25.20 -9.17 -2.55
N ASP A 515 25.46 -10.30 -1.90
CA ASP A 515 24.50 -11.38 -1.70
C ASP A 515 24.03 -11.38 -0.26
N LEU A 516 22.72 -11.34 -0.03
CA LEU A 516 22.13 -11.39 1.29
C LEU A 516 21.03 -12.45 1.39
N HIS A 517 20.84 -12.92 2.63
CA HIS A 517 19.82 -13.88 2.98
C HIS A 517 19.09 -13.43 4.24
N GLN A 518 17.78 -13.61 4.28
CA GLN A 518 16.97 -13.38 5.45
C GLN A 518 16.00 -14.53 5.64
N PHE A 519 15.77 -14.90 6.88
CA PHE A 519 14.73 -15.86 7.27
C PHE A 519 13.87 -15.27 8.37
N ASP A 520 12.54 -15.38 8.19
CA ASP A 520 11.53 -14.95 9.15
C ASP A 520 10.65 -16.15 9.52
N ALA A 521 10.30 -16.26 10.78
CA ALA A 521 9.38 -17.25 11.29
C ALA A 521 8.34 -16.63 12.20
N GLY A 522 7.11 -17.10 12.10
CA GLY A 522 6.03 -16.71 13.00
C GLY A 522 5.15 -17.90 13.33
N VAL A 523 4.79 -18.04 14.60
CA VAL A 523 3.84 -19.04 15.08
C VAL A 523 2.73 -18.35 15.85
N PHE A 524 1.50 -18.85 15.77
CA PHE A 524 0.38 -18.27 16.49
C PHE A 524 -0.59 -19.32 17.00
N ALA A 525 -1.33 -18.92 18.05
CA ALA A 525 -2.52 -19.63 18.52
C ALA A 525 -3.59 -18.61 18.89
N SER A 526 -4.84 -18.92 18.58
CA SER A 526 -5.99 -18.08 18.94
C SER A 526 -7.24 -18.91 19.21
N ASP A 527 -8.15 -18.31 19.97
CA ASP A 527 -9.46 -18.87 20.28
C ASP A 527 -10.54 -17.79 20.17
N ASP A 528 -11.51 -18.00 19.30
CA ASP A 528 -12.74 -17.22 19.25
C ASP A 528 -13.78 -17.93 20.12
N TRP A 529 -13.98 -17.43 21.32
CA TRP A 529 -14.87 -18.02 22.32
C TRP A 529 -16.20 -17.28 22.38
N LYS A 530 -17.24 -17.94 21.94
CA LYS A 530 -18.63 -17.47 22.03
C LYS A 530 -19.15 -17.70 23.46
N LEU A 531 -18.79 -16.79 24.38
CA LEU A 531 -19.13 -16.89 25.79
C LEU A 531 -20.64 -16.88 26.03
N ARG A 532 -21.39 -16.09 25.23
CA ARG A 532 -22.87 -16.02 25.21
C ARG A 532 -23.32 -15.87 23.75
N PRO A 533 -24.59 -16.15 23.40
CA PRO A 533 -25.11 -15.95 22.05
C PRO A 533 -24.88 -14.55 21.48
N ASN A 534 -24.84 -13.54 22.38
CA ASN A 534 -24.63 -12.13 22.02
C ASN A 534 -23.25 -11.60 22.41
N PHE A 535 -22.31 -12.45 22.85
CA PHE A 535 -20.98 -12.00 23.29
C PHE A 535 -19.89 -12.97 22.89
N THR A 536 -18.97 -12.51 22.04
CA THR A 536 -17.78 -13.25 21.60
C THR A 536 -16.53 -12.55 22.13
N ILE A 537 -15.56 -13.32 22.60
CA ILE A 537 -14.22 -12.88 22.99
C ILE A 537 -13.23 -13.60 22.07
N SER A 538 -12.30 -12.87 21.50
CA SER A 538 -11.17 -13.40 20.71
C SER A 538 -9.89 -13.20 21.50
N LEU A 539 -9.16 -14.28 21.75
CA LEU A 539 -7.87 -14.28 22.44
C LEU A 539 -6.82 -14.86 21.50
N GLY A 540 -5.66 -14.26 21.44
CA GLY A 540 -4.59 -14.77 20.59
C GLY A 540 -3.21 -14.33 21.05
N VAL A 541 -2.23 -15.12 20.69
CA VAL A 541 -0.81 -14.78 20.84
C VAL A 541 -0.08 -15.21 19.58
N ARG A 542 0.85 -14.37 19.15
CA ARG A 542 1.77 -14.64 18.05
C ARG A 542 3.19 -14.40 18.55
N TYR A 543 4.11 -15.23 18.12
CA TYR A 543 5.55 -15.03 18.28
C TYR A 543 6.19 -14.89 16.90
N GLU A 544 7.11 -13.96 16.76
CA GLU A 544 7.82 -13.69 15.52
C GLU A 544 9.33 -13.59 15.75
N MET A 545 10.11 -13.89 14.70
CA MET A 545 11.55 -13.73 14.70
C MET A 545 12.07 -13.46 13.30
N GLN A 546 13.23 -12.80 13.22
CA GLN A 546 13.96 -12.54 11.97
C GLN A 546 15.47 -12.70 12.22
N THR A 547 16.21 -13.05 11.15
CA THR A 547 17.64 -13.39 11.30
C THR A 547 18.61 -12.20 11.16
N ASN A 548 18.16 -11.06 10.62
CA ASN A 548 19.02 -9.91 10.31
C ASN A 548 19.18 -8.90 11.45
N ILE A 549 18.52 -9.11 12.59
CA ILE A 549 18.72 -8.39 13.86
C ILE A 549 18.78 -9.36 15.02
N GLY A 550 19.35 -8.92 16.16
CA GLY A 550 19.54 -9.75 17.35
C GLY A 550 18.32 -9.87 18.26
N ASP A 551 17.20 -9.20 17.95
CA ASP A 551 15.97 -9.29 18.74
C ASP A 551 15.19 -10.56 18.39
N HIS A 552 14.85 -11.33 19.42
CA HIS A 552 14.10 -12.59 19.31
C HIS A 552 13.01 -12.72 20.37
N ALA A 553 12.58 -11.60 20.96
CA ALA A 553 11.59 -11.58 22.03
C ALA A 553 10.20 -11.07 21.57
N ASP A 554 9.87 -11.22 20.31
CA ASP A 554 8.76 -10.56 19.62
C ASP A 554 7.41 -11.27 19.88
N TRP A 555 6.90 -11.12 21.11
CA TRP A 555 5.60 -11.65 21.50
C TRP A 555 4.48 -10.64 21.27
N ALA A 556 3.48 -11.01 20.47
CA ALA A 556 2.37 -10.18 20.04
C ALA A 556 1.02 -10.68 20.60
N PRO A 557 0.65 -10.32 21.84
CA PRO A 557 -0.65 -10.63 22.41
C PRO A 557 -1.75 -9.84 21.70
N ARG A 558 -2.92 -10.47 21.55
CA ARG A 558 -4.09 -9.88 20.90
C ARG A 558 -5.36 -10.28 21.62
N VAL A 559 -6.23 -9.32 21.82
CA VAL A 559 -7.52 -9.49 22.47
C VAL A 559 -8.57 -8.73 21.69
N GLY A 560 -9.71 -9.36 21.45
CA GLY A 560 -10.86 -8.73 20.81
C GLY A 560 -12.16 -9.12 21.50
N PHE A 561 -13.19 -8.32 21.33
CA PHE A 561 -14.53 -8.68 21.75
C PHE A 561 -15.58 -8.11 20.78
N ALA A 562 -16.76 -8.77 20.77
CA ALA A 562 -17.94 -8.28 20.09
C ALA A 562 -19.17 -8.54 20.96
N TYR A 563 -19.91 -7.49 21.26
CA TYR A 563 -21.10 -7.53 22.12
C TYR A 563 -22.30 -6.93 21.41
N ALA A 564 -23.33 -7.75 21.17
CA ALA A 564 -24.60 -7.31 20.60
C ALA A 564 -25.53 -6.78 21.69
N LEU A 565 -26.01 -5.55 21.51
CA LEU A 565 -27.00 -4.95 22.40
C LEU A 565 -28.40 -5.52 22.12
N GLY A 566 -29.17 -5.76 23.17
CA GLY A 566 -30.54 -6.27 23.11
C GLY A 566 -30.67 -7.70 23.68
N ARG A 567 -31.73 -8.42 23.28
CA ARG A 567 -32.01 -9.77 23.80
C ARG A 567 -30.90 -10.73 23.37
N PRO A 568 -30.37 -11.59 24.28
CA PRO A 568 -29.23 -12.48 23.98
C PRO A 568 -29.43 -13.40 22.75
N ASN A 569 -30.64 -13.80 22.47
CA ASN A 569 -30.96 -14.71 21.37
C ASN A 569 -31.48 -13.99 20.11
N ASN A 570 -31.27 -12.68 19.99
CA ASN A 570 -31.65 -11.96 18.77
C ASN A 570 -30.68 -12.33 17.62
N PRO A 571 -31.14 -13.04 16.57
CA PRO A 571 -30.28 -13.43 15.47
C PRO A 571 -29.82 -12.26 14.59
N LYS A 572 -30.51 -11.12 14.67
CA LYS A 572 -30.21 -9.89 13.93
C LYS A 572 -30.07 -8.70 14.87
N PRO A 573 -28.94 -8.58 15.56
CA PRO A 573 -28.74 -7.44 16.44
C PRO A 573 -28.71 -6.15 15.64
N ALA A 574 -29.42 -5.14 16.13
CA ALA A 574 -29.40 -3.83 15.48
C ALA A 574 -28.14 -3.03 15.82
N THR A 575 -27.47 -3.34 16.93
CA THR A 575 -26.25 -2.66 17.36
C THR A 575 -25.27 -3.64 17.96
N VAL A 576 -24.01 -3.54 17.56
CA VAL A 576 -22.89 -4.28 18.12
C VAL A 576 -21.79 -3.30 18.54
N ILE A 577 -21.23 -3.53 19.71
CA ILE A 577 -20.01 -2.85 20.18
C ILE A 577 -18.86 -3.83 20.00
N ARG A 578 -17.83 -3.41 19.27
CA ARG A 578 -16.59 -4.15 19.12
C ARG A 578 -15.44 -3.38 19.71
N GLY A 579 -14.44 -4.11 20.18
CA GLY A 579 -13.19 -3.52 20.58
C GLY A 579 -12.08 -4.56 20.56
N GLY A 580 -10.85 -4.06 20.59
CA GLY A 580 -9.70 -4.93 20.64
C GLY A 580 -8.42 -4.17 20.94
N PHE A 581 -7.42 -4.95 21.30
CA PHE A 581 -6.03 -4.54 21.47
C PHE A 581 -5.13 -5.57 20.80
N GLY A 582 -4.07 -5.11 20.16
CA GLY A 582 -3.06 -6.00 19.58
C GLY A 582 -1.71 -5.35 19.46
N MET A 583 -0.67 -6.15 19.62
CA MET A 583 0.70 -5.81 19.26
C MET A 583 1.03 -6.41 17.90
N PHE A 584 1.72 -5.63 17.07
CA PHE A 584 2.07 -6.00 15.70
C PHE A 584 3.51 -5.60 15.44
N TYR A 585 4.37 -6.58 15.19
CA TYR A 585 5.76 -6.35 14.87
C TYR A 585 5.94 -6.07 13.38
N ASP A 586 6.83 -5.15 13.05
CA ASP A 586 7.29 -4.90 11.69
C ASP A 586 8.70 -5.49 11.49
N ARG A 587 9.19 -5.46 10.27
CA ARG A 587 10.48 -6.07 9.91
C ARG A 587 11.56 -5.00 9.74
N PHE A 588 12.77 -5.32 10.18
CA PHE A 588 13.97 -4.67 9.67
C PHE A 588 14.24 -5.25 8.28
N GLY A 589 13.80 -4.54 7.24
CA GLY A 589 13.80 -5.05 5.87
C GLY A 589 15.21 -5.32 5.34
N LEU A 590 15.32 -6.27 4.39
CA LEU A 590 16.58 -6.65 3.77
C LEU A 590 17.30 -5.47 3.10
N GLY A 591 16.55 -4.50 2.52
CA GLY A 591 17.11 -3.26 1.96
C GLY A 591 17.92 -2.43 2.96
N ASN A 592 17.54 -2.43 4.24
CA ASN A 592 18.29 -1.76 5.29
C ASN A 592 19.62 -2.51 5.59
N THR A 593 19.57 -3.84 5.54
CA THR A 593 20.76 -4.68 5.67
C THR A 593 21.70 -4.46 4.48
N PHE A 594 21.17 -4.37 3.25
CA PHE A 594 21.95 -4.00 2.07
C PHE A 594 22.68 -2.68 2.25
N THR A 595 21.99 -1.65 2.73
CA THR A 595 22.61 -0.33 2.95
C THR A 595 23.75 -0.41 3.96
N ALA A 596 23.53 -1.09 5.09
CA ALA A 596 24.54 -1.19 6.15
C ALA A 596 25.76 -2.03 5.71
N ASP A 597 25.53 -3.15 5.04
CA ASP A 597 26.58 -4.08 4.69
C ASP A 597 27.36 -3.62 3.44
N ARG A 598 26.71 -2.88 2.52
CA ARG A 598 27.32 -2.27 1.34
C ARG A 598 28.22 -1.11 1.70
N TYR A 599 27.73 -0.18 2.48
CA TYR A 599 28.44 1.06 2.84
C TYR A 599 29.09 0.99 4.22
N ASN A 600 29.70 -0.14 4.57
CA ASN A 600 30.42 -0.35 5.83
C ASN A 600 31.88 0.16 5.78
N GLY A 601 32.29 0.77 4.67
CA GLY A 601 33.65 1.25 4.43
C GLY A 601 34.64 0.20 3.93
N SER A 602 34.22 -1.07 3.76
CA SER A 602 35.05 -2.15 3.24
C SER A 602 34.59 -2.69 1.89
N LEU A 603 33.31 -2.95 1.70
CA LEU A 603 32.75 -3.46 0.44
C LEU A 603 32.67 -2.36 -0.61
N GLU A 604 32.00 -1.30 -0.30
CA GLU A 604 31.99 -0.06 -1.07
C GLU A 604 32.45 1.12 -0.21
N GLN A 605 33.11 2.06 -0.86
CA GLN A 605 33.65 3.28 -0.28
C GLN A 605 32.95 4.48 -0.92
N ALA A 606 32.12 5.16 -0.15
CA ALA A 606 31.37 6.32 -0.60
C ALA A 606 32.10 7.61 -0.11
N TYR A 607 32.94 8.17 -0.98
CA TYR A 607 33.63 9.41 -0.68
C TYR A 607 32.72 10.61 -0.79
N VAL A 608 32.83 11.54 0.16
CA VAL A 608 32.12 12.84 0.16
C VAL A 608 33.13 13.98 0.38
N VAL A 609 33.10 14.94 -0.53
CA VAL A 609 33.97 16.13 -0.46
C VAL A 609 33.10 17.37 -0.35
N THR A 610 33.14 18.07 0.76
CA THR A 610 32.44 19.34 0.96
C THR A 610 33.18 20.48 0.28
N ASN A 611 32.46 21.36 -0.43
CA ASN A 611 32.99 22.49 -1.19
C ASN A 611 34.20 22.10 -2.08
N PRO A 612 33.99 21.11 -3.00
CA PRO A 612 35.09 20.66 -3.88
C PRO A 612 35.57 21.80 -4.78
N LEU A 613 36.91 21.90 -4.98
CA LEU A 613 37.56 22.90 -5.82
C LEU A 613 38.00 22.34 -7.19
N PHE A 614 37.36 21.32 -7.67
CA PHE A 614 37.76 20.60 -8.89
C PHE A 614 36.60 20.46 -9.92
N PHE A 615 35.47 21.14 -9.74
CA PHE A 615 34.39 21.11 -10.70
C PHE A 615 34.79 21.76 -12.04
N PRO A 616 34.45 21.15 -13.20
CA PRO A 616 33.73 19.89 -13.38
C PRO A 616 34.61 18.62 -13.44
N ASN A 617 35.94 18.71 -13.21
CA ASN A 617 36.90 17.65 -13.40
C ASN A 617 37.00 16.75 -12.16
N ILE A 618 36.63 15.48 -12.27
CA ILE A 618 36.68 14.53 -11.16
C ILE A 618 38.10 14.02 -10.96
N PRO A 619 38.70 14.11 -9.75
CA PRO A 619 39.99 13.52 -9.42
C PRO A 619 39.92 12.00 -9.46
N SER A 620 41.06 11.33 -9.66
CA SER A 620 41.13 9.88 -9.54
C SER A 620 40.80 9.42 -8.12
N ILE A 621 40.23 8.21 -7.99
CA ILE A 621 39.96 7.59 -6.68
C ILE A 621 41.21 7.55 -5.80
N ALA A 622 42.37 7.25 -6.40
CA ALA A 622 43.63 7.27 -5.67
C ALA A 622 43.99 8.64 -5.10
N THR A 623 43.64 9.71 -5.81
CA THR A 623 43.81 11.09 -5.32
C THR A 623 42.89 11.41 -4.16
N LEU A 624 41.63 11.01 -4.25
CA LEU A 624 40.65 11.18 -3.18
C LEU A 624 41.05 10.39 -1.92
N ALA A 625 41.44 9.14 -2.07
CA ALA A 625 41.91 8.31 -0.98
C ALA A 625 43.19 8.86 -0.36
N GLY A 626 44.15 9.32 -1.18
CA GLY A 626 45.40 9.95 -0.71
C GLY A 626 45.19 11.27 0.01
N SER A 627 44.11 12.02 -0.30
CA SER A 627 43.77 13.26 0.41
C SER A 627 42.92 13.01 1.68
N LEU A 628 42.71 11.76 2.08
CA LEU A 628 41.85 11.35 3.19
C LEU A 628 40.42 11.95 3.10
N ALA A 629 39.88 11.96 1.88
CA ALA A 629 38.49 12.42 1.68
C ALA A 629 37.52 11.61 2.56
N PRO A 630 36.56 12.24 3.24
CA PRO A 630 35.62 11.57 4.12
C PRO A 630 34.85 10.46 3.41
N GLN A 631 34.68 9.34 4.08
CA GLN A 631 33.88 8.19 3.62
C GLN A 631 32.64 8.03 4.49
N VAL A 632 31.48 8.04 3.88
CA VAL A 632 30.21 7.76 4.58
C VAL A 632 30.13 6.28 4.92
N GLN A 633 29.89 5.96 6.18
CA GLN A 633 29.71 4.62 6.67
C GLN A 633 28.38 4.45 7.37
N TYR A 634 27.68 3.36 7.07
CA TYR A 634 26.45 2.99 7.76
C TYR A 634 26.77 1.93 8.82
N VAL A 635 26.23 2.11 10.00
CA VAL A 635 26.46 1.24 11.17
C VAL A 635 25.10 0.82 11.73
N LYS A 636 24.92 -0.48 11.95
CA LYS A 636 23.75 -1.00 12.69
C LYS A 636 24.01 -0.88 14.18
N ASP A 637 23.05 -0.35 14.95
CA ASP A 637 23.11 -0.41 16.42
C ASP A 637 23.12 -1.88 16.85
N ALA A 638 24.01 -2.21 17.80
CA ALA A 638 24.11 -3.57 18.35
C ALA A 638 22.82 -4.02 19.05
N ASN A 639 21.98 -3.06 19.50
CA ASN A 639 20.73 -3.28 20.20
C ASN A 639 19.50 -2.95 19.30
N LEU A 640 19.56 -3.26 18.01
CA LEU A 640 18.38 -3.12 17.15
C LEU A 640 17.26 -4.04 17.61
N HIS A 641 16.08 -3.48 17.82
CA HIS A 641 14.84 -4.19 18.13
C HIS A 641 13.92 -4.18 16.91
N ALA A 642 13.02 -5.16 16.82
CA ALA A 642 11.97 -5.13 15.83
C ALA A 642 11.00 -3.97 16.14
N PRO A 643 10.70 -3.07 15.17
CA PRO A 643 9.66 -2.07 15.35
C PRO A 643 8.32 -2.74 15.66
N TYR A 644 7.52 -2.16 16.55
CA TYR A 644 6.18 -2.67 16.78
C TYR A 644 5.16 -1.57 17.04
N LEU A 645 3.92 -1.87 16.67
CA LEU A 645 2.77 -1.01 16.87
C LEU A 645 1.80 -1.67 17.87
N MET A 646 1.45 -0.96 18.91
CA MET A 646 0.34 -1.27 19.79
C MET A 646 -0.90 -0.56 19.28
N GLN A 647 -1.94 -1.31 18.94
CA GLN A 647 -3.16 -0.74 18.41
C GLN A 647 -4.36 -1.11 19.27
N THR A 648 -5.14 -0.11 19.63
CA THR A 648 -6.41 -0.25 20.35
C THR A 648 -7.52 0.33 19.50
N ALA A 649 -8.64 -0.38 19.37
CA ALA A 649 -9.81 0.15 18.69
C ALA A 649 -11.09 -0.15 19.47
N ILE A 650 -12.05 0.78 19.35
CA ILE A 650 -13.43 0.59 19.79
C ILE A 650 -14.36 1.07 18.69
N SER A 651 -15.39 0.27 18.38
CA SER A 651 -16.34 0.51 17.31
C SER A 651 -17.76 0.33 17.80
N VAL A 652 -18.66 1.20 17.37
CA VAL A 652 -20.10 1.02 17.48
C VAL A 652 -20.66 0.82 16.08
N GLU A 653 -21.22 -0.35 15.86
CA GLU A 653 -21.80 -0.79 14.59
C GLU A 653 -23.33 -0.80 14.70
N ARG A 654 -24.01 -0.18 13.74
CA ARG A 654 -25.47 -0.06 13.74
C ARG A 654 -26.07 -0.51 12.42
N GLN A 655 -27.03 -1.41 12.48
CA GLN A 655 -27.89 -1.75 11.35
C GLN A 655 -28.97 -0.66 11.21
N LEU A 656 -28.98 0.01 10.09
CA LEU A 656 -30.00 1.00 9.70
C LEU A 656 -31.04 0.35 8.76
N PRO A 657 -32.22 0.98 8.55
CA PRO A 657 -33.17 0.55 7.52
C PRO A 657 -32.55 0.46 6.13
N SER A 658 -33.23 -0.21 5.21
CA SER A 658 -32.85 -0.33 3.80
C SER A 658 -31.47 -0.94 3.57
N ASN A 659 -31.12 -2.00 4.31
CA ASN A 659 -29.85 -2.73 4.19
C ASN A 659 -28.61 -1.84 4.27
N THR A 660 -28.64 -0.89 5.17
CA THR A 660 -27.56 0.04 5.42
C THR A 660 -26.89 -0.29 6.76
N THR A 661 -25.55 -0.31 6.82
CA THR A 661 -24.77 -0.35 8.04
C THR A 661 -24.01 0.94 8.23
N LEU A 662 -23.92 1.38 9.47
CA LEU A 662 -23.07 2.49 9.91
C LEU A 662 -22.16 1.97 11.01
N ALA A 663 -20.86 2.25 10.90
CA ALA A 663 -19.88 1.97 11.93
C ALA A 663 -19.09 3.23 12.25
N VAL A 664 -18.94 3.52 13.53
CA VAL A 664 -18.03 4.58 14.02
C VAL A 664 -16.96 3.92 14.87
N THR A 665 -15.71 4.07 14.46
CA THR A 665 -14.56 3.42 15.07
C THR A 665 -13.56 4.47 15.51
N TYR A 666 -13.16 4.44 16.77
CA TYR A 666 -11.97 5.13 17.26
C TYR A 666 -10.82 4.15 17.31
N THR A 667 -9.67 4.55 16.78
CA THR A 667 -8.42 3.77 16.79
C THR A 667 -7.31 4.65 17.35
N ASN A 668 -6.56 4.09 18.32
CA ASN A 668 -5.30 4.63 18.80
C ASN A 668 -4.18 3.66 18.43
N SER A 669 -3.11 4.17 17.85
CA SER A 669 -1.91 3.39 17.51
C SER A 669 -0.69 4.06 18.12
N HIS A 670 0.13 3.28 18.83
CA HIS A 670 1.37 3.72 19.45
C HIS A 670 2.52 2.84 18.98
N GLY A 671 3.43 3.41 18.19
CA GLY A 671 4.62 2.74 17.65
C GLY A 671 5.84 2.99 18.50
N LEU A 672 6.56 1.92 18.80
CA LEU A 672 7.83 1.93 19.50
C LEU A 672 8.88 1.19 18.69
N HIS A 673 10.13 1.51 18.97
CA HIS A 673 11.28 0.97 18.23
C HIS A 673 11.21 1.30 16.71
N GLU A 674 10.57 2.42 16.36
CA GLU A 674 10.55 2.87 14.96
C GLU A 674 11.97 3.17 14.47
N LEU A 675 12.23 2.83 13.22
CA LEU A 675 13.56 2.95 12.61
C LEU A 675 13.96 4.41 12.44
N ARG A 676 15.22 4.73 12.71
CA ARG A 676 15.77 6.08 12.67
C ARG A 676 17.28 6.06 12.44
N SER A 677 17.84 7.15 11.89
CA SER A 677 19.29 7.27 11.71
C SER A 677 19.85 8.56 12.28
N PHE A 678 21.12 8.51 12.68
CA PHE A 678 21.90 9.64 13.20
C PHE A 678 23.29 9.65 12.60
N ASP A 679 23.84 10.82 12.29
CA ASP A 679 25.28 10.94 12.12
C ASP A 679 25.92 11.13 13.50
N ILE A 680 26.55 10.07 14.02
CA ILE A 680 27.21 10.05 15.33
C ILE A 680 28.62 10.65 15.30
N ASN A 681 29.15 10.97 14.10
CA ASN A 681 30.43 11.62 13.92
C ASN A 681 30.30 13.02 13.29
N ALA A 682 29.13 13.65 13.36
CA ALA A 682 28.95 15.03 12.94
C ALA A 682 29.94 15.96 13.66
N PRO A 683 30.40 17.07 13.03
CA PRO A 683 31.24 18.05 13.70
C PRO A 683 30.62 18.57 15.00
N LEU A 684 31.38 18.69 16.06
CA LEU A 684 30.90 19.20 17.34
C LEU A 684 30.28 20.58 17.20
N ALA A 685 29.22 20.83 17.95
CA ALA A 685 28.45 22.06 17.86
C ALA A 685 29.36 23.32 17.96
N GLY A 686 29.20 24.22 16.98
CA GLY A 686 29.98 25.47 16.91
C GLY A 686 31.39 25.34 16.31
N THR A 687 31.85 24.16 15.91
CA THR A 687 33.16 24.01 15.26
C THR A 687 33.09 24.09 13.73
N TYR A 688 31.93 23.78 13.14
CA TYR A 688 31.69 23.90 11.70
C TYR A 688 31.01 25.27 11.40
N PRO A 689 31.38 25.99 10.30
CA PRO A 689 32.34 25.63 9.25
C PRO A 689 33.80 26.00 9.51
N GLY A 690 34.14 26.54 10.68
CA GLY A 690 35.49 27.04 10.99
C GLY A 690 36.56 25.95 11.01
N ASN A 691 36.79 25.37 12.21
CA ASN A 691 37.70 24.24 12.42
C ASN A 691 36.92 23.02 12.93
N PRO A 692 36.33 22.19 12.08
CA PRO A 692 35.51 21.07 12.50
C PRO A 692 36.26 20.07 13.40
N VAL A 693 35.67 19.77 14.55
CA VAL A 693 36.18 18.78 15.49
C VAL A 693 35.20 17.61 15.50
N TYR A 694 35.71 16.44 15.23
CA TYR A 694 34.91 15.21 15.08
C TYR A 694 35.04 14.31 16.32
N PRO A 695 33.92 13.74 16.84
CA PRO A 695 33.96 12.87 18.03
C PRO A 695 34.89 11.67 17.90
N TYR A 696 35.00 11.08 16.71
CA TYR A 696 35.83 9.88 16.46
C TYR A 696 37.22 10.22 15.87
N GLY A 697 37.63 11.50 15.89
CA GLY A 697 38.96 11.96 15.47
C GLY A 697 39.24 11.90 13.96
N ASN A 698 38.26 11.62 13.13
CA ASN A 698 38.32 11.65 11.68
C ASN A 698 37.03 12.30 11.14
N SER A 699 37.04 12.68 9.87
CA SER A 699 35.93 13.37 9.22
C SER A 699 34.91 12.43 8.54
N ASN A 700 34.96 11.12 8.75
CA ASN A 700 34.04 10.18 8.13
C ASN A 700 32.65 10.26 8.76
N PRO A 701 31.58 10.61 8.02
CA PRO A 701 30.22 10.51 8.53
C PRO A 701 29.90 9.06 8.95
N LEU A 702 29.42 8.87 10.18
CA LEU A 702 29.02 7.57 10.71
C LEU A 702 27.51 7.56 10.94
N LEU A 703 26.78 6.98 9.99
CA LEU A 703 25.32 6.97 9.98
C LEU A 703 24.80 5.75 10.74
N LEU A 704 24.51 5.94 12.04
CA LEU A 704 24.01 4.91 12.93
C LEU A 704 22.52 4.66 12.72
N MET A 705 22.16 3.45 12.31
CA MET A 705 20.79 2.96 12.23
C MET A 705 20.31 2.48 13.59
N THR A 706 19.26 3.07 14.13
CA THR A 706 18.73 2.75 15.46
C THR A 706 17.22 2.47 15.40
N THR A 707 16.70 1.94 16.50
CA THR A 707 15.28 1.73 16.76
C THR A 707 14.75 2.66 17.87
N SER A 708 15.20 3.91 17.88
CA SER A 708 14.83 4.93 18.87
C SER A 708 13.66 5.82 18.49
N GLY A 709 12.98 5.52 17.39
CA GLY A 709 11.84 6.27 16.90
C GLY A 709 10.54 5.94 17.63
N VAL A 710 9.59 6.88 17.62
CA VAL A 710 8.24 6.74 18.18
C VAL A 710 7.20 7.27 17.21
N TYR A 711 6.01 6.67 17.25
CA TYR A 711 4.86 7.04 16.45
C TYR A 711 3.59 7.03 17.28
N ASP A 712 2.76 8.06 17.14
CA ASP A 712 1.46 8.17 17.82
C ASP A 712 0.38 8.57 16.84
N GLN A 713 -0.70 7.80 16.76
CA GLN A 713 -1.82 8.08 15.88
C GLN A 713 -3.17 7.94 16.59
N ASN A 714 -4.06 8.89 16.35
CA ASN A 714 -5.43 8.85 16.81
C ASN A 714 -6.35 9.09 15.63
N GLN A 715 -7.34 8.20 15.44
CA GLN A 715 -8.28 8.27 14.33
C GLN A 715 -9.71 8.05 14.78
N VAL A 716 -10.63 8.76 14.11
CA VAL A 716 -12.06 8.44 14.11
C VAL A 716 -12.47 8.15 12.69
N VAL A 717 -12.96 6.94 12.44
CA VAL A 717 -13.43 6.50 11.12
C VAL A 717 -14.92 6.23 11.18
N THR A 718 -15.68 6.85 10.29
CA THR A 718 -17.12 6.58 10.10
C THR A 718 -17.30 5.88 8.77
N ASN A 719 -17.71 4.62 8.79
CA ASN A 719 -17.98 3.80 7.61
C ASN A 719 -19.49 3.70 7.38
N ILE A 720 -19.90 3.81 6.12
CA ILE A 720 -21.27 3.54 5.69
C ILE A 720 -21.23 2.55 4.52
N ASN A 721 -22.12 1.54 4.57
CA ASN A 721 -22.31 0.62 3.47
C ASN A 721 -23.82 0.40 3.29
N SER A 722 -24.33 0.66 2.09
CA SER A 722 -25.75 0.69 1.79
C SER A 722 -26.08 -0.04 0.50
N LYS A 723 -27.06 -0.92 0.53
CA LYS A 723 -27.65 -1.57 -0.65
C LYS A 723 -29.15 -1.26 -0.72
N LEU A 724 -29.50 -0.25 -1.53
CA LEU A 724 -30.86 0.18 -1.74
C LEU A 724 -31.52 -0.63 -2.87
N GLY A 725 -32.15 -1.74 -2.51
CA GLY A 725 -32.71 -2.69 -3.47
C GLY A 725 -31.61 -3.35 -4.33
N GLN A 726 -31.91 -3.55 -5.60
CA GLN A 726 -30.99 -4.12 -6.60
C GLN A 726 -30.32 -3.03 -7.45
N THR A 727 -30.73 -1.78 -7.26
CA THR A 727 -30.39 -0.68 -8.16
C THR A 727 -29.19 0.11 -7.69
N VAL A 728 -28.99 0.27 -6.37
CA VAL A 728 -27.97 1.14 -5.82
C VAL A 728 -27.15 0.41 -4.75
N SER A 729 -25.85 0.34 -4.95
CA SER A 729 -24.88 -0.07 -3.95
C SER A 729 -23.94 1.12 -3.72
N LEU A 730 -23.87 1.64 -2.51
CA LEU A 730 -22.99 2.74 -2.12
C LEU A 730 -22.23 2.38 -0.86
N PHE A 731 -20.94 2.66 -0.84
CA PHE A 731 -20.09 2.48 0.31
C PHE A 731 -19.12 3.65 0.42
N GLY A 732 -18.68 3.93 1.61
CA GLY A 732 -17.74 5.02 1.82
C GLY A 732 -17.33 5.17 3.26
N PHE A 733 -16.35 6.02 3.49
CA PHE A 733 -15.93 6.41 4.82
C PHE A 733 -15.56 7.89 4.89
N TYR A 734 -15.62 8.41 6.09
CA TYR A 734 -14.98 9.66 6.48
C TYR A 734 -14.04 9.38 7.65
N MET A 735 -12.85 9.94 7.58
CA MET A 735 -11.80 9.76 8.58
C MET A 735 -11.25 11.11 9.04
N LEU A 736 -11.18 11.25 10.36
CA LEU A 736 -10.43 12.30 11.03
C LEU A 736 -9.18 11.67 11.66
N ASN A 737 -8.01 12.13 11.28
CA ASN A 737 -6.72 11.56 11.66
C ASN A 737 -5.79 12.60 12.30
N LYS A 738 -4.97 12.16 13.25
CA LYS A 738 -3.81 12.90 13.76
C LYS A 738 -2.68 11.89 14.01
N ALA A 739 -1.59 12.05 13.26
CA ALA A 739 -0.40 11.22 13.39
C ALA A 739 0.83 12.08 13.68
N MET A 740 1.61 11.69 14.69
CA MET A 740 2.81 12.36 15.15
C MET A 740 3.96 11.37 15.20
N SER A 741 5.17 11.79 14.84
CA SER A 741 6.36 10.93 14.90
C SER A 741 7.62 11.76 15.01
N ASN A 742 8.70 11.16 15.48
CA ASN A 742 10.04 11.75 15.42
C ASN A 742 10.90 11.12 14.29
N THR A 743 10.28 10.29 13.44
CA THR A 743 10.93 9.66 12.28
C THR A 743 9.92 9.37 11.18
N ASP A 744 10.37 9.24 9.92
CA ASP A 744 9.67 8.61 8.80
C ASP A 744 10.54 7.47 8.21
N GLY A 745 11.33 6.78 9.05
CA GLY A 745 12.20 5.66 8.70
C GLY A 745 13.69 6.01 8.65
N LEU A 746 14.53 5.04 8.28
CA LEU A 746 16.00 5.16 8.31
C LEU A 746 16.57 6.23 7.37
N GLY A 747 15.83 6.63 6.34
CA GLY A 747 16.21 7.73 5.44
C GLY A 747 16.02 9.13 6.05
N THR A 748 15.49 9.22 7.26
CA THR A 748 15.22 10.50 7.92
C THR A 748 16.21 10.75 9.04
N TYR A 749 16.94 11.86 8.93
CA TYR A 749 17.95 12.31 9.87
C TYR A 749 17.47 13.53 10.65
N PRO A 750 17.90 13.71 11.91
CA PRO A 750 17.64 14.96 12.64
C PRO A 750 18.22 16.16 11.89
N SER A 751 17.53 17.27 11.92
CA SER A 751 18.04 18.51 11.32
C SER A 751 19.28 19.06 12.06
N ASN A 752 19.38 18.75 13.36
CA ASN A 752 20.56 19.03 14.18
C ASN A 752 21.03 17.70 14.82
N PRO A 753 22.24 17.22 14.51
CA PRO A 753 22.73 15.93 15.01
C PRO A 753 22.85 15.87 16.55
N TYR A 754 22.94 17.02 17.22
CA TYR A 754 23.12 17.14 18.67
C TYR A 754 21.85 17.52 19.43
N SER A 755 20.74 17.72 18.74
CA SER A 755 19.48 18.14 19.37
C SER A 755 18.26 17.42 18.80
N GLN A 756 17.40 16.93 19.68
CA GLN A 756 16.10 16.36 19.31
C GLN A 756 14.96 17.43 19.32
N ALA A 757 15.29 18.68 19.59
CA ALA A 757 14.31 19.77 19.61
C ALA A 757 13.68 19.93 18.21
N GLY A 758 12.34 19.89 18.16
CA GLY A 758 11.58 19.99 16.90
C GLY A 758 11.55 18.71 16.05
N GLU A 759 12.20 17.60 16.46
CA GLU A 759 12.14 16.36 15.71
C GLU A 759 10.80 15.62 15.87
N TYR A 760 10.13 15.75 17.02
CA TYR A 760 8.77 15.24 17.17
C TYR A 760 7.76 16.22 16.57
N GLY A 761 7.12 15.83 15.48
CA GLY A 761 6.21 16.64 14.70
C GLY A 761 5.15 15.78 13.98
N PRO A 762 4.35 16.38 13.08
CA PRO A 762 3.45 15.61 12.25
C PRO A 762 4.21 14.54 11.45
N SER A 763 3.69 13.30 11.45
CA SER A 763 4.18 12.25 10.55
C SER A 763 3.86 12.61 9.10
N SER A 764 4.63 12.14 8.13
CA SER A 764 4.31 12.27 6.71
C SER A 764 2.92 11.72 6.35
N SER A 765 2.42 10.75 7.13
CA SER A 765 1.08 10.15 7.00
C SER A 765 -0.06 10.97 7.65
N ASP A 766 0.22 12.13 8.28
CA ASP A 766 -0.79 12.96 8.97
C ASP A 766 -1.70 13.73 7.98
N VAL A 767 -2.43 13.01 7.14
CA VAL A 767 -3.54 13.59 6.36
C VAL A 767 -4.75 13.72 7.28
N ARG A 768 -5.10 14.96 7.64
CA ARG A 768 -6.08 15.26 8.71
C ARG A 768 -7.48 14.78 8.40
N HIS A 769 -7.95 15.00 7.20
CA HIS A 769 -9.28 14.63 6.73
C HIS A 769 -9.16 13.78 5.48
N ARG A 770 -9.80 12.63 5.48
CA ARG A 770 -9.99 11.79 4.29
C ARG A 770 -11.44 11.40 4.16
N ALA A 771 -11.98 11.43 2.95
CA ALA A 771 -13.27 10.88 2.65
C ALA A 771 -13.20 10.10 1.34
N PHE A 772 -13.92 9.00 1.32
CA PHE A 772 -14.05 8.16 0.16
C PHE A 772 -15.52 7.79 -0.05
N ILE A 773 -15.99 7.81 -1.30
CA ILE A 773 -17.32 7.35 -1.69
C ILE A 773 -17.18 6.56 -2.99
N GLY A 774 -17.67 5.32 -2.98
CA GLY A 774 -17.72 4.45 -4.16
C GLY A 774 -19.03 3.70 -4.25
N GLY A 775 -19.25 3.03 -5.37
CA GLY A 775 -20.42 2.19 -5.54
C GLY A 775 -20.88 1.99 -6.98
N SER A 776 -22.08 1.52 -7.14
CA SER A 776 -22.72 1.29 -8.43
C SER A 776 -24.21 1.67 -8.41
N ILE A 777 -24.66 2.29 -9.49
CA ILE A 777 -26.05 2.71 -9.70
C ILE A 777 -26.51 2.15 -11.04
N ASN A 778 -27.44 1.21 -11.02
CA ASN A 778 -27.99 0.57 -12.19
C ASN A 778 -29.32 1.23 -12.60
N THR A 779 -29.49 1.53 -13.86
CA THR A 779 -30.72 2.12 -14.39
C THR A 779 -31.55 1.11 -15.20
N LYS A 780 -32.81 1.46 -15.46
CA LYS A 780 -33.74 0.63 -16.25
C LYS A 780 -33.30 0.45 -17.73
N TRP A 781 -32.35 1.26 -18.21
CA TRP A 781 -31.85 1.19 -19.59
C TRP A 781 -30.57 0.37 -19.77
N ASN A 782 -30.22 -0.49 -18.79
CA ASN A 782 -28.97 -1.22 -18.74
C ASN A 782 -27.74 -0.27 -18.78
N LEU A 783 -27.91 0.92 -18.26
CA LEU A 783 -26.84 1.87 -17.99
C LEU A 783 -26.42 1.74 -16.52
N ARG A 784 -25.13 1.63 -16.29
CA ARG A 784 -24.53 1.61 -14.95
C ARG A 784 -23.63 2.82 -14.78
N PHE A 785 -23.73 3.45 -13.63
CA PHE A 785 -22.86 4.51 -13.17
C PHE A 785 -22.07 4.00 -11.97
N SER A 786 -20.73 4.07 -12.02
CA SER A 786 -19.86 3.65 -10.92
C SER A 786 -18.99 4.85 -10.50
N PRO A 787 -19.41 5.63 -9.52
CA PRO A 787 -18.62 6.71 -8.95
C PRO A 787 -17.48 6.16 -8.07
N PHE A 788 -16.34 6.84 -8.08
CA PHE A 788 -15.20 6.66 -7.19
C PHE A 788 -14.65 8.05 -6.84
N ILE A 789 -14.91 8.50 -5.63
CA ILE A 789 -14.61 9.86 -5.17
C ILE A 789 -13.64 9.76 -4.00
N ASN A 790 -12.50 10.42 -4.12
CA ASN A 790 -11.48 10.49 -3.08
C ASN A 790 -11.19 11.95 -2.73
N LEU A 791 -11.25 12.29 -1.44
CA LEU A 791 -11.08 13.64 -0.91
C LEU A 791 -10.06 13.57 0.23
N ASN A 792 -8.95 14.31 0.12
CA ASN A 792 -7.91 14.36 1.13
C ASN A 792 -7.55 15.81 1.46
N SER A 793 -7.40 16.13 2.74
CA SER A 793 -6.73 17.37 3.14
C SER A 793 -5.24 17.33 2.80
N GLY A 794 -4.58 18.47 2.80
CA GLY A 794 -3.16 18.57 2.48
C GLY A 794 -2.29 17.72 3.40
N ALA A 795 -1.35 16.98 2.81
CA ALA A 795 -0.30 16.27 3.53
C ALA A 795 0.71 17.25 4.13
N PRO A 796 1.35 16.90 5.26
CA PRO A 796 2.45 17.69 5.78
C PRO A 796 3.70 17.57 4.90
N PHE A 797 4.56 18.59 4.95
CA PHE A 797 5.87 18.58 4.30
C PHE A 797 6.89 19.28 5.16
N ASP A 798 8.17 18.90 5.04
CA ASP A 798 9.25 19.53 5.80
C ASP A 798 9.69 20.85 5.13
N ILE A 799 10.01 21.85 5.95
CA ILE A 799 10.55 23.12 5.50
C ILE A 799 12.03 23.14 5.84
N THR A 800 12.90 23.26 4.83
CA THR A 800 14.35 23.21 4.96
C THR A 800 15.02 24.51 4.50
N SER A 801 16.25 24.74 4.93
CA SER A 801 17.06 25.90 4.52
C SER A 801 17.83 25.65 3.21
N GLY A 802 17.82 24.41 2.67
CA GLY A 802 18.61 24.05 1.49
C GLY A 802 20.13 24.11 1.69
N ALA A 803 20.59 24.19 2.94
CA ALA A 803 21.99 24.30 3.32
C ALA A 803 22.38 23.20 4.32
N ASP A 804 23.67 22.85 4.33
CA ASP A 804 24.27 22.02 5.37
C ASP A 804 24.90 22.92 6.44
N GLN A 805 24.18 23.10 7.57
CA GLN A 805 24.60 23.97 8.66
C GLN A 805 25.52 23.29 9.67
N TYR A 806 25.53 21.96 9.65
CA TYR A 806 26.22 21.15 10.66
C TYR A 806 27.40 20.33 10.12
N GLY A 807 27.67 20.41 8.82
CA GLY A 807 28.75 19.63 8.18
C GLY A 807 28.43 18.14 8.06
N THR A 808 27.14 17.77 8.02
CA THR A 808 26.68 16.38 7.89
C THR A 808 26.50 15.95 6.45
N SER A 809 26.56 16.84 5.49
CA SER A 809 26.32 16.63 4.07
C SER A 809 24.86 16.20 3.72
N LEU A 810 23.91 16.42 4.64
CA LEU A 810 22.52 15.96 4.48
C LEU A 810 21.55 17.01 3.92
N PHE A 811 21.90 18.31 3.94
CA PHE A 811 21.10 19.44 3.45
C PHE A 811 19.65 19.50 3.99
N ASN A 812 19.41 18.91 5.17
CA ASN A 812 18.12 18.81 5.82
C ASN A 812 17.93 19.80 6.98
N SER A 813 18.81 20.78 7.13
CA SER A 813 18.74 21.80 8.18
C SER A 813 17.43 22.57 8.07
N ARG A 814 16.73 22.76 9.20
CA ARG A 814 15.47 23.52 9.25
C ARG A 814 15.71 24.95 9.66
N PRO A 815 14.98 25.92 9.06
CA PRO A 815 15.12 27.32 9.40
C PRO A 815 14.58 27.63 10.80
N GLY A 816 15.07 28.73 11.37
CA GLY A 816 14.52 29.33 12.58
C GLY A 816 13.36 30.28 12.26
N ILE A 817 12.55 30.60 13.28
CA ILE A 817 11.61 31.72 13.22
C ILE A 817 12.42 32.95 13.54
N ALA A 818 12.58 33.85 12.54
CA ALA A 818 13.41 35.02 12.67
C ALA A 818 12.92 35.96 13.78
N THR A 819 13.82 36.39 14.65
CA THR A 819 13.57 37.36 15.70
C THR A 819 13.87 38.77 15.22
N ASP A 820 14.78 38.95 14.23
CA ASP A 820 15.08 40.22 13.56
C ASP A 820 14.65 40.16 12.08
N PRO A 821 13.61 40.89 11.67
CA PRO A 821 13.15 40.91 10.29
C PRO A 821 14.13 41.56 9.31
N ASN A 822 15.12 42.32 9.81
CA ASN A 822 16.10 43.01 8.99
C ASN A 822 17.42 42.22 8.84
N LYS A 823 17.54 41.05 9.47
CA LYS A 823 18.69 40.19 9.32
C LYS A 823 18.85 39.74 7.85
N PRO A 824 20.03 39.88 7.27
CA PRO A 824 20.28 39.45 5.90
C PRO A 824 19.98 37.96 5.72
N GLY A 825 19.24 37.62 4.65
CA GLY A 825 18.88 36.26 4.32
C GLY A 825 17.56 35.73 4.91
N VAL A 826 16.89 36.49 5.79
CA VAL A 826 15.56 36.17 6.30
C VAL A 826 14.55 36.20 5.13
N VAL A 827 13.73 35.19 5.04
CA VAL A 827 12.74 35.03 3.97
C VAL A 827 11.32 35.16 4.54
N MET A 828 10.52 36.05 3.93
CA MET A 828 9.09 36.12 4.23
C MET A 828 8.36 34.99 3.55
N THR A 829 7.65 34.18 4.33
CA THR A 829 6.90 33.00 3.83
C THR A 829 5.45 33.00 4.35
N PRO A 830 4.54 32.21 3.79
CA PRO A 830 3.23 31.98 4.39
C PRO A 830 3.27 31.42 5.82
N TYR A 831 4.40 30.88 6.25
CA TYR A 831 4.65 30.31 7.57
C TYR A 831 5.32 31.29 8.55
N GLY A 832 5.51 32.54 8.13
CA GLY A 832 6.16 33.60 8.89
C GLY A 832 7.52 34.01 8.31
N LEU A 833 8.23 34.84 9.06
CA LEU A 833 9.61 35.18 8.76
C LEU A 833 10.54 34.06 9.16
N LEU A 834 11.19 33.45 8.19
CA LEU A 834 12.07 32.29 8.39
C LEU A 834 13.52 32.67 8.16
N ASP A 835 14.36 32.29 9.10
CA ASP A 835 15.81 32.49 9.02
C ASP A 835 16.48 31.18 8.57
N PRO A 836 17.04 31.10 7.35
CA PRO A 836 17.77 29.91 6.89
C PRO A 836 19.05 29.65 7.70
N ASN A 837 19.59 30.65 8.41
CA ASN A 837 20.77 30.53 9.25
C ASN A 837 20.45 30.97 10.69
N PRO A 838 19.70 30.16 11.44
CA PRO A 838 19.19 30.54 12.75
C PRO A 838 20.29 30.80 13.77
N VAL A 839 20.12 31.86 14.57
CA VAL A 839 21.03 32.20 15.67
C VAL A 839 20.53 31.63 16.99
N ALA A 840 21.40 31.59 18.00
CA ALA A 840 21.04 31.11 19.32
C ALA A 840 19.83 31.86 19.87
N GLY A 841 18.82 31.16 20.33
CA GLY A 841 17.54 31.68 20.84
C GLY A 841 16.40 31.74 19.81
N GLU A 842 16.65 31.60 18.54
CA GLU A 842 15.59 31.43 17.55
C GLU A 842 14.99 30.02 17.62
N LYS A 843 13.66 29.94 17.55
CA LYS A 843 12.94 28.68 17.56
C LYS A 843 13.02 28.01 16.20
N ILE A 844 13.68 26.85 16.14
CA ILE A 844 13.73 26.01 14.93
C ILE A 844 12.33 25.47 14.63
N LEU A 845 11.93 25.46 13.34
CA LEU A 845 10.69 24.84 12.91
C LEU A 845 10.67 23.36 13.25
N SER A 846 9.51 22.86 13.63
CA SER A 846 9.32 21.44 13.85
C SER A 846 9.28 20.69 12.52
N ARG A 847 9.56 19.41 12.58
CA ARG A 847 9.46 18.47 11.46
C ARG A 847 8.06 18.53 10.84
N ASN A 848 8.01 18.43 9.50
CA ASN A 848 6.77 18.41 8.71
C ASN A 848 5.80 19.55 9.08
N PHE A 849 6.35 20.75 9.31
CA PHE A 849 5.58 21.92 9.76
C PHE A 849 4.65 22.45 8.68
N GLY A 850 5.07 22.39 7.41
CA GLY A 850 4.30 22.83 6.28
C GLY A 850 3.05 21.98 6.04
N ARG A 851 2.03 22.57 5.43
CA ARG A 851 0.83 21.86 4.97
C ARG A 851 0.61 22.15 3.50
N GLY A 852 0.58 21.08 2.69
CA GLY A 852 0.27 21.17 1.28
C GLY A 852 -1.22 21.45 1.02
N PRO A 853 -1.60 21.68 -0.23
CA PRO A 853 -3.00 21.80 -0.62
C PRO A 853 -3.73 20.48 -0.48
N GLY A 854 -5.05 20.52 -0.37
CA GLY A 854 -5.90 19.32 -0.41
C GLY A 854 -5.98 18.75 -1.83
N ASN A 855 -6.13 17.45 -1.90
CA ASN A 855 -6.29 16.71 -3.15
C ASN A 855 -7.68 16.09 -3.21
N TYR A 856 -8.35 16.22 -4.35
CA TYR A 856 -9.59 15.47 -4.59
C TYR A 856 -9.71 14.99 -6.03
N THR A 857 -10.25 13.80 -6.18
CA THR A 857 -10.56 13.21 -7.48
C THR A 857 -11.99 12.70 -7.50
N VAL A 858 -12.68 12.98 -8.60
CA VAL A 858 -14.00 12.44 -8.90
C VAL A 858 -13.85 11.62 -10.17
N ASN A 859 -13.86 10.30 -10.01
CA ASN A 859 -13.83 9.37 -11.12
C ASN A 859 -15.25 8.82 -11.32
N LEU A 860 -15.64 8.65 -12.57
CA LEU A 860 -16.94 8.09 -12.92
C LEU A 860 -16.81 7.16 -14.10
N ARG A 861 -17.25 5.91 -13.94
CA ARG A 861 -17.41 4.98 -15.06
C ARG A 861 -18.89 4.91 -15.43
N VAL A 862 -19.19 5.04 -16.71
CA VAL A 862 -20.51 4.83 -17.30
C VAL A 862 -20.42 3.64 -18.24
N ALA A 863 -21.24 2.61 -18.03
CA ALA A 863 -21.22 1.38 -18.80
C ALA A 863 -22.61 1.06 -19.37
N LYS A 864 -22.64 0.54 -20.61
CA LYS A 864 -23.83 0.01 -21.27
C LYS A 864 -23.56 -1.41 -21.72
N SER A 865 -24.44 -2.35 -21.34
CA SER A 865 -24.35 -3.73 -21.79
C SER A 865 -25.40 -4.06 -22.83
N PHE A 866 -24.97 -4.81 -23.86
CA PHE A 866 -25.79 -5.34 -24.95
C PHE A 866 -25.72 -6.87 -24.89
N GLY A 867 -26.88 -7.52 -24.74
CA GLY A 867 -26.94 -8.97 -24.72
C GLY A 867 -27.43 -9.52 -26.06
N PHE A 868 -26.83 -10.62 -26.49
CA PHE A 868 -27.21 -11.34 -27.72
C PHE A 868 -27.01 -12.86 -27.58
N GLY A 869 -27.53 -13.60 -28.57
CA GLY A 869 -27.57 -15.05 -28.52
C GLY A 869 -28.77 -15.58 -27.72
N PRO A 870 -28.79 -16.88 -27.42
CA PRO A 870 -29.87 -17.51 -26.67
C PRO A 870 -30.00 -16.89 -25.27
N GLU A 871 -31.20 -16.89 -24.74
CA GLU A 871 -31.39 -16.63 -23.32
C GLU A 871 -30.61 -17.67 -22.52
N LYS A 872 -30.02 -17.26 -21.40
CA LYS A 872 -29.40 -18.21 -20.48
C LYS A 872 -30.47 -19.23 -20.09
N GLU A 873 -30.21 -20.51 -20.35
CA GLU A 873 -31.15 -21.59 -20.10
C GLU A 873 -31.77 -21.46 -18.72
N SER A 874 -33.02 -21.00 -18.65
CA SER A 874 -33.86 -21.22 -17.50
C SER A 874 -34.11 -22.72 -17.44
N ALA A 875 -33.75 -23.39 -16.38
CA ALA A 875 -34.15 -24.81 -16.18
C ALA A 875 -35.69 -24.85 -16.02
N SER A 876 -36.37 -24.90 -17.16
CA SER A 876 -37.83 -25.03 -17.24
C SER A 876 -38.16 -26.52 -17.14
N GLY A 877 -38.43 -26.98 -15.94
CA GLY A 877 -39.21 -28.19 -15.73
C GLY A 877 -40.68 -27.88 -15.91
N ASN A 878 -41.28 -28.35 -16.98
CA ASN A 878 -42.71 -28.30 -17.26
C ASN A 878 -43.54 -28.85 -16.09
N THR A 879 -44.34 -28.00 -15.47
CA THR A 879 -45.60 -28.38 -14.80
C THR A 879 -46.67 -27.41 -15.24
N PRO A 880 -47.79 -27.88 -15.87
CA PRO A 880 -48.83 -26.97 -16.33
C PRO A 880 -49.75 -26.61 -15.15
N GLY A 881 -49.96 -25.35 -14.92
CA GLY A 881 -51.08 -24.89 -14.06
C GLY A 881 -50.76 -23.72 -13.16
N ASN A 882 -51.02 -22.60 -13.55
CA ASN A 882 -51.87 -21.52 -13.05
C ASN A 882 -51.34 -20.10 -13.29
N MET A 883 -52.13 -19.25 -13.91
CA MET A 883 -51.88 -17.85 -14.19
C MET A 883 -51.83 -17.01 -12.92
N GLY A 884 -50.87 -16.14 -12.83
CA GLY A 884 -50.82 -15.08 -11.83
C GLY A 884 -49.60 -14.21 -12.03
N GLY A 885 -49.80 -12.99 -12.56
CA GLY A 885 -48.74 -12.07 -12.93
C GLY A 885 -47.83 -11.68 -11.76
N GLY A 886 -46.55 -11.74 -12.01
CA GLY A 886 -45.51 -11.31 -11.06
C GLY A 886 -44.20 -11.06 -11.80
N GLY A 887 -43.72 -9.83 -11.65
CA GLY A 887 -42.60 -9.28 -12.39
C GLY A 887 -41.27 -10.09 -12.24
N HIS A 888 -40.51 -10.05 -13.30
CA HIS A 888 -39.18 -10.67 -13.41
C HIS A 888 -38.21 -10.11 -12.35
N MET A 889 -37.73 -10.96 -11.47
CA MET A 889 -36.58 -10.67 -10.58
C MET A 889 -35.36 -11.39 -11.10
N GLY A 890 -34.48 -10.65 -11.78
CA GLY A 890 -33.17 -11.13 -12.17
C GLY A 890 -32.24 -11.28 -10.97
N GLY A 891 -31.38 -12.30 -10.98
CA GLY A 891 -30.44 -12.61 -9.91
C GLY A 891 -29.37 -11.53 -9.67
N ILE A 892 -28.95 -11.41 -8.42
CA ILE A 892 -28.28 -10.24 -7.80
C ILE A 892 -26.75 -10.24 -8.00
N PHE A 893 -26.14 -11.30 -8.52
CA PHE A 893 -24.67 -11.43 -8.55
C PHE A 893 -24.17 -11.65 -9.96
N ASN A 894 -23.30 -10.74 -10.42
CA ASN A 894 -22.63 -10.83 -11.71
C ASN A 894 -23.59 -11.08 -12.87
N SER A 895 -24.81 -10.64 -12.72
CA SER A 895 -25.67 -10.63 -13.90
C SER A 895 -25.01 -9.74 -14.91
N PRO A 896 -24.65 -10.23 -16.11
CA PRO A 896 -24.65 -9.35 -17.22
C PRO A 896 -25.96 -8.58 -17.13
N LEU A 897 -25.95 -7.27 -17.36
CA LEU A 897 -27.15 -6.44 -17.36
C LEU A 897 -28.21 -6.96 -18.36
N THR A 898 -27.99 -8.14 -18.90
CA THR A 898 -28.89 -8.83 -19.84
C THR A 898 -28.94 -10.34 -19.52
N ASP A 899 -30.07 -10.96 -19.74
CA ASP A 899 -30.33 -12.40 -19.58
C ASP A 899 -29.83 -13.23 -20.79
N ARG A 900 -28.91 -12.68 -21.61
CA ARG A 900 -28.38 -13.34 -22.80
C ARG A 900 -27.05 -14.02 -22.54
N LYS A 901 -26.77 -15.10 -23.27
CA LYS A 901 -25.51 -15.87 -23.13
C LYS A 901 -24.28 -15.01 -23.41
N TYR A 902 -24.32 -14.18 -24.44
CA TYR A 902 -23.24 -13.31 -24.85
C TYR A 902 -23.54 -11.87 -24.48
N ASN A 903 -22.55 -11.18 -23.93
CA ASN A 903 -22.69 -9.79 -23.50
C ASN A 903 -21.51 -8.95 -23.98
N LEU A 904 -21.79 -7.87 -24.72
CA LEU A 904 -20.84 -6.83 -25.03
C LEU A 904 -21.11 -5.63 -24.11
N THR A 905 -20.16 -5.27 -23.29
CA THR A 905 -20.23 -4.07 -22.44
C THR A 905 -19.27 -3.03 -23.01
N ILE A 906 -19.79 -1.85 -23.29
CA ILE A 906 -19.01 -0.66 -23.65
C ILE A 906 -19.07 0.27 -22.45
N SER A 907 -17.92 0.72 -21.97
CA SER A 907 -17.84 1.67 -20.86
C SER A 907 -16.87 2.80 -21.17
N MET A 908 -17.16 3.96 -20.63
CA MET A 908 -16.28 5.11 -20.60
C MET A 908 -16.00 5.47 -19.15
N GLN A 909 -14.73 5.57 -18.80
CA GLN A 909 -14.26 6.03 -17.49
C GLN A 909 -13.64 7.42 -17.63
N GLY A 910 -14.16 8.39 -16.88
CA GLY A 910 -13.52 9.67 -16.68
C GLY A 910 -12.77 9.67 -15.34
N ARG A 911 -11.45 9.84 -15.37
CA ARG A 911 -10.64 10.07 -14.17
C ARG A 911 -10.44 11.57 -13.98
N ASN A 912 -10.51 12.02 -12.73
CA ASN A 912 -10.50 13.44 -12.39
C ASN A 912 -11.47 14.26 -13.30
N LEU A 913 -12.73 13.84 -13.31
CA LEU A 913 -13.77 14.31 -14.27
C LEU A 913 -13.91 15.85 -14.27
N PHE A 914 -13.75 16.50 -13.11
CA PHE A 914 -13.85 17.94 -12.96
C PHE A 914 -12.56 18.68 -13.30
N ASN A 915 -11.52 17.98 -13.72
CA ASN A 915 -10.24 18.57 -14.12
C ASN A 915 -9.60 19.41 -13.00
N HIS A 916 -9.71 18.96 -11.76
CA HIS A 916 -9.06 19.62 -10.63
C HIS A 916 -7.55 19.40 -10.67
N THR A 917 -6.78 20.47 -10.44
CA THR A 917 -5.33 20.33 -10.30
C THR A 917 -5.01 19.81 -8.90
N ASN A 918 -4.51 18.58 -8.84
CA ASN A 918 -4.00 17.97 -7.62
C ASN A 918 -2.47 18.09 -7.61
N PRO A 919 -1.89 19.04 -6.86
CA PRO A 919 -0.44 19.23 -6.82
C PRO A 919 0.26 18.02 -6.19
N GLY A 920 1.45 17.70 -6.71
CA GLY A 920 2.33 16.69 -6.14
C GLY A 920 3.03 17.15 -4.86
N ALA A 921 4.24 16.61 -4.62
CA ALA A 921 5.04 16.99 -3.46
C ALA A 921 5.36 18.49 -3.49
N ILE A 922 5.18 19.15 -2.34
CA ILE A 922 5.47 20.57 -2.18
C ILE A 922 6.96 20.75 -1.90
N ILE A 923 7.59 21.67 -2.62
CA ILE A 923 9.00 22.01 -2.44
C ILE A 923 9.15 22.85 -1.16
N GLY A 924 9.80 22.27 -0.14
CA GLY A 924 9.94 22.84 1.19
C GLY A 924 11.24 23.62 1.41
N ASP A 925 12.16 23.68 0.44
CA ASP A 925 13.40 24.43 0.53
C ASP A 925 13.11 25.94 0.34
N ILE A 926 13.29 26.73 1.41
CA ILE A 926 13.02 28.19 1.39
C ILE A 926 13.96 28.98 0.47
N THR A 927 15.05 28.38 0.02
CA THR A 927 15.97 28.98 -0.95
C THR A 927 15.62 28.64 -2.39
N SER A 928 14.70 27.71 -2.62
CA SER A 928 14.25 27.37 -3.96
C SER A 928 13.32 28.45 -4.55
N PRO A 929 13.46 28.83 -5.83
CA PRO A 929 12.52 29.73 -6.51
C PRO A 929 11.10 29.13 -6.60
N LEU A 930 10.93 27.83 -6.34
CA LEU A 930 9.66 27.13 -6.33
C LEU A 930 9.17 26.80 -4.91
N PHE A 931 9.72 27.43 -3.87
CA PHE A 931 9.30 27.20 -2.49
C PHE A 931 7.78 27.32 -2.33
N GLY A 932 7.18 26.36 -1.64
CA GLY A 932 5.73 26.30 -1.40
C GLY A 932 4.88 25.89 -2.60
N GLN A 933 5.50 25.59 -3.74
CA GLN A 933 4.86 25.12 -4.96
C GLN A 933 5.18 23.63 -5.21
N ALA A 934 4.36 22.96 -6.03
CA ALA A 934 4.71 21.70 -6.64
C ALA A 934 5.23 21.92 -8.06
N ASN A 935 6.08 21.05 -8.55
CA ASN A 935 6.54 21.06 -9.93
C ASN A 935 5.92 19.93 -10.79
N SER A 936 5.02 19.15 -10.19
CA SER A 936 4.32 18.03 -10.82
C SER A 936 2.94 17.83 -10.21
N MET A 937 2.08 17.04 -10.86
CA MET A 937 0.81 16.62 -10.28
C MET A 937 1.01 15.50 -9.26
N ALA A 938 0.08 15.42 -8.30
CA ALA A 938 -0.08 14.22 -7.49
C ALA A 938 -0.50 13.06 -8.40
N GLY A 939 0.19 11.96 -8.30
CA GLY A 939 -0.07 10.76 -9.07
C GLY A 939 0.64 9.59 -8.45
N ASN A 940 0.36 8.40 -8.97
CA ASN A 940 1.08 7.22 -8.59
C ASN A 940 2.53 7.32 -9.05
N ASN A 941 3.45 7.06 -8.14
CA ASN A 941 4.86 6.89 -8.47
C ASN A 941 5.13 5.48 -9.04
N GLY A 942 4.08 4.79 -9.51
CA GLY A 942 4.20 3.48 -10.15
C GLY A 942 5.01 3.56 -11.44
N GLN A 943 5.57 2.44 -11.82
CA GLN A 943 6.42 2.37 -13.01
C GLN A 943 5.64 2.63 -14.31
N PHE A 944 4.31 2.48 -14.30
CA PHE A 944 3.38 2.81 -15.40
C PHE A 944 2.47 3.99 -15.06
N SER A 945 2.95 4.91 -14.24
CA SER A 945 2.18 6.08 -13.85
C SER A 945 1.79 6.94 -15.06
N GLU A 946 0.50 7.11 -15.28
CA GLU A 946 -0.06 7.92 -16.38
C GLU A 946 -0.33 9.36 -15.92
N ASN A 947 0.71 10.06 -15.47
CA ASN A 947 0.59 11.41 -14.90
C ASN A 947 0.62 12.54 -15.95
N ALA A 948 0.64 12.20 -17.23
CA ALA A 948 0.82 13.19 -18.29
C ALA A 948 -0.30 14.22 -18.36
N ASN A 949 -1.50 13.88 -17.89
CA ASN A 949 -2.70 14.72 -18.07
C ASN A 949 -3.53 14.81 -16.80
N ASN A 950 -4.22 15.94 -16.63
CA ASN A 950 -5.04 16.18 -15.44
C ASN A 950 -6.34 15.35 -15.47
N ARG A 951 -7.26 15.63 -16.42
CA ARG A 951 -8.43 14.79 -16.67
C ARG A 951 -8.11 13.78 -17.77
N ARG A 952 -8.42 12.50 -17.52
CA ARG A 952 -8.22 11.40 -18.44
C ARG A 952 -9.55 10.71 -18.76
N LEU A 953 -9.78 10.40 -20.04
CA LEU A 953 -10.91 9.61 -20.51
C LEU A 953 -10.40 8.31 -21.12
N GLU A 954 -11.02 7.20 -20.71
CA GLU A 954 -10.69 5.84 -21.15
C GLU A 954 -11.95 5.18 -21.72
N LEU A 955 -11.83 4.52 -22.83
CA LEU A 955 -12.87 3.69 -23.44
C LEU A 955 -12.54 2.23 -23.26
N GLN A 956 -13.49 1.46 -22.76
CA GLN A 956 -13.35 0.01 -22.63
C GLN A 956 -14.45 -0.72 -23.38
N MET A 957 -14.07 -1.78 -24.06
CA MET A 957 -14.97 -2.78 -24.62
C MET A 957 -14.69 -4.14 -23.96
N ARG A 958 -15.74 -4.79 -23.46
CA ARG A 958 -15.62 -6.14 -22.87
C ARG A 958 -16.67 -7.07 -23.44
N PHE A 959 -16.23 -8.20 -23.92
CA PHE A 959 -17.07 -9.28 -24.42
C PHE A 959 -17.01 -10.47 -23.46
N ASN A 960 -18.18 -10.95 -22.99
CA ASN A 960 -18.30 -12.11 -22.10
C ASN A 960 -19.13 -13.20 -22.80
N PHE A 961 -18.70 -14.46 -22.65
CA PHE A 961 -19.32 -15.65 -23.27
C PHE A 961 -19.34 -16.86 -22.35
#